data_e2e7d5459a1aba1a939d34d78bfbe11c
#
_entry.id   e2e7d5459a1aba1a939d34d78bfbe11c
#
_cell.length_a   1.000
_cell.length_b   1.000
_cell.length_c   1.000
_cell.angle_alpha   90.00
_cell.angle_beta   90.00
_cell.angle_gamma   90.00
#
_symmetry.space_group_name_H-M   'P 1'
#
loop_
_entity.id
_entity.type
_entity.pdbx_description
1 polymer ?
#
loop_
_entity_poly.entity_id
_entity_poly.type
_entity_poly.pdbx_seq_one_letter_code
_entity_poly.pdbx_strand_id
1 'polypeptide(L)'
;MRRATHSDEVWTKLALAALFVGVFAICLTASTDGDVFWHLAGGREMLKRGALLRFDEFSLSAQCQPWIDVHWLFQLLCALGYQLGGLRALVLAKALLVASGALVLAAFVRRWVGTAVLPLCVLGLLGALLAVRDLLLLRPTIFTLLFIALFIHTIELSRLEGRPRRLWVLPLVQIAWVNIQGLFALGPAIIVAYWVGLTLEARFGRSRFFPFAVDSARRSESGLRSGLSWALAGSALACLANPFGLRAVGLPSELLRRLIPGHGNAFSKEVAENVPPFVLYSQTGQFWHLKWFLLALALAVVVAGRRLRLHHCVLVGGFLLLALIANRNVLLFYWVATPIGVGYLFTGALRLLPRRRELHLALRAATGAGVIALSVLAVKTAQSEPSIDAPAPFRVPELSARWIAEHGGTSRIFAADHYGGYLIWKLFPNHAPYIDTRLILRTEQEFGEYLSVVDHPERFDAFAERVHFDYVVLPTAYPERYLSLLRHLHESSGWQLVLSDGSETLFARRGLANIAEMNLGDASTTARLLDDFSRRYADTRVRADARLQLATLELVLGFPEQVEQALGGSDDVQALALCARARLAQADSAGAGRMALRALQTDPDHVRSLNLLAVISLERGEIGKAMGYLRHAARANPFDPETLTLLHSLEVKPHDAIN
;
A
#
# COMPACT_ATOMS: atom_id res chain seq x y z
N MET A 1 -33.59 29.19 3.52
CA MET A 1 -33.06 28.35 2.41
C MET A 1 -33.58 28.92 1.09
N ARG A 2 -32.73 29.50 0.25
CA ARG A 2 -33.13 29.87 -1.13
C ARG A 2 -33.44 28.56 -1.86
N ARG A 3 -34.58 28.50 -2.58
CA ARG A 3 -34.87 27.38 -3.49
C ARG A 3 -33.70 27.26 -4.48
N ALA A 4 -33.12 26.07 -4.59
CA ALA A 4 -32.09 25.80 -5.58
C ALA A 4 -32.62 26.13 -6.97
N THR A 5 -31.85 26.86 -7.76
CA THR A 5 -32.20 27.13 -9.14
C THR A 5 -32.02 25.83 -9.96
N HIS A 6 -32.71 25.69 -11.09
CA HIS A 6 -32.52 24.55 -11.99
C HIS A 6 -31.05 24.36 -12.38
N SER A 7 -30.33 25.46 -12.56
CA SER A 7 -28.88 25.46 -12.80
C SER A 7 -28.09 24.81 -11.64
N ASP A 8 -28.42 25.10 -10.37
CA ASP A 8 -27.69 24.53 -9.23
C ASP A 8 -27.92 23.00 -9.10
N GLU A 9 -29.08 22.50 -9.53
CA GLU A 9 -29.34 21.06 -9.56
C GLU A 9 -28.54 20.33 -10.63
N VAL A 10 -28.42 20.92 -11.83
CA VAL A 10 -27.60 20.38 -12.92
C VAL A 10 -26.14 20.31 -12.52
N TRP A 11 -25.59 21.40 -11.98
CA TRP A 11 -24.22 21.44 -11.49
C TRP A 11 -23.96 20.43 -10.37
N THR A 12 -24.91 20.23 -9.47
CA THR A 12 -24.83 19.21 -8.42
C THR A 12 -24.71 17.81 -9.00
N LYS A 13 -25.57 17.48 -9.99
CA LYS A 13 -25.55 16.17 -10.64
C LYS A 13 -24.25 15.92 -11.39
N LEU A 14 -23.76 16.94 -12.11
CA LEU A 14 -22.48 16.86 -12.84
C LEU A 14 -21.29 16.65 -11.88
N ALA A 15 -21.24 17.38 -10.77
CA ALA A 15 -20.18 17.23 -9.78
C ALA A 15 -20.17 15.83 -9.14
N LEU A 16 -21.35 15.28 -8.79
CA LEU A 16 -21.46 13.93 -8.24
C LEU A 16 -21.13 12.84 -9.28
N ALA A 17 -21.53 13.02 -10.53
CA ALA A 17 -21.16 12.14 -11.63
C ALA A 17 -19.64 12.15 -11.87
N ALA A 18 -19.01 13.33 -11.88
CA ALA A 18 -17.56 13.47 -12.01
C ALA A 18 -16.82 12.82 -10.84
N LEU A 19 -17.33 12.97 -9.60
CA LEU A 19 -16.77 12.28 -8.44
C LEU A 19 -16.84 10.76 -8.60
N PHE A 20 -18.01 10.24 -8.96
CA PHE A 20 -18.18 8.81 -9.15
C PHE A 20 -17.24 8.26 -10.22
N VAL A 21 -17.25 8.86 -11.42
CA VAL A 21 -16.43 8.42 -12.56
C VAL A 21 -14.94 8.55 -12.22
N GLY A 22 -14.52 9.68 -11.63
CA GLY A 22 -13.12 9.90 -11.27
C GLY A 22 -12.61 8.93 -10.21
N VAL A 23 -13.37 8.71 -9.12
CA VAL A 23 -12.99 7.74 -8.07
C VAL A 23 -13.04 6.31 -8.61
N PHE A 24 -14.05 5.97 -9.40
CA PHE A 24 -14.16 4.68 -10.06
C PHE A 24 -12.92 4.41 -10.93
N ALA A 25 -12.52 5.37 -11.76
CA ALA A 25 -11.34 5.26 -12.61
C ALA A 25 -10.04 5.14 -11.80
N ILE A 26 -9.86 5.92 -10.71
CA ILE A 26 -8.70 5.81 -9.82
C ILE A 26 -8.55 4.38 -9.26
N CYS A 27 -9.66 3.70 -9.00
CA CYS A 27 -9.69 2.36 -8.44
C CYS A 27 -9.54 1.24 -9.49
N LEU A 28 -9.56 1.54 -10.79
CA LEU A 28 -9.32 0.57 -11.87
C LEU A 28 -7.82 0.31 -12.03
N THR A 29 -7.24 -0.38 -11.05
CA THR A 29 -5.83 -0.77 -11.05
C THR A 29 -5.73 -2.28 -11.05
N ALA A 30 -4.74 -2.83 -11.77
CA ALA A 30 -4.41 -4.24 -11.67
C ALA A 30 -4.11 -4.63 -10.22
N SER A 31 -4.32 -5.90 -9.87
CA SER A 31 -4.02 -6.38 -8.51
C SER A 31 -2.50 -6.47 -8.33
N THR A 32 -1.93 -5.53 -7.56
CA THR A 32 -0.51 -5.52 -7.19
C THR A 32 -0.25 -6.26 -5.89
N ASP A 33 -1.30 -6.66 -5.19
CA ASP A 33 -1.28 -7.20 -3.83
C ASP A 33 -1.50 -8.71 -3.83
N GLY A 34 -0.55 -9.44 -3.24
CA GLY A 34 -0.63 -10.89 -3.06
C GLY A 34 -1.71 -11.34 -2.06
N ASP A 35 -2.17 -10.45 -1.18
CA ASP A 35 -3.13 -10.78 -0.12
C ASP A 35 -4.48 -11.26 -0.67
N VAL A 36 -4.94 -10.72 -1.80
CA VAL A 36 -6.21 -11.14 -2.40
C VAL A 36 -6.27 -12.66 -2.62
N PHE A 37 -5.15 -13.29 -2.90
CA PHE A 37 -5.11 -14.71 -3.26
C PHE A 37 -5.32 -15.63 -2.05
N TRP A 38 -4.76 -15.31 -0.87
CA TRP A 38 -5.10 -16.10 0.31
C TRP A 38 -6.54 -15.84 0.78
N HIS A 39 -7.10 -14.64 0.55
CA HIS A 39 -8.53 -14.41 0.75
C HIS A 39 -9.39 -15.27 -0.19
N LEU A 40 -8.99 -15.40 -1.46
CA LEU A 40 -9.66 -16.29 -2.42
C LEU A 40 -9.55 -17.77 -2.00
N ALA A 41 -8.37 -18.20 -1.55
CA ALA A 41 -8.17 -19.57 -1.07
C ALA A 41 -9.05 -19.87 0.15
N GLY A 42 -9.07 -18.97 1.15
CA GLY A 42 -9.91 -19.11 2.32
C GLY A 42 -11.39 -19.17 1.99
N GLY A 43 -11.87 -18.25 1.14
CA GLY A 43 -13.25 -18.23 0.68
C GLY A 43 -13.65 -19.48 -0.11
N ARG A 44 -12.77 -19.97 -0.99
CA ARG A 44 -12.99 -21.22 -1.74
C ARG A 44 -13.11 -22.43 -0.81
N GLU A 45 -12.22 -22.55 0.17
CA GLU A 45 -12.27 -23.66 1.11
C GLU A 45 -13.51 -23.62 2.03
N MET A 46 -13.91 -22.43 2.49
CA MET A 46 -15.14 -22.26 3.26
C MET A 46 -16.38 -22.63 2.43
N LEU A 47 -16.46 -22.22 1.16
CA LEU A 47 -17.57 -22.60 0.26
C LEU A 47 -17.60 -24.11 0.01
N LYS A 48 -16.43 -24.72 -0.19
CA LYS A 48 -16.32 -26.17 -0.43
C LYS A 48 -16.75 -27.00 0.79
N ARG A 49 -16.39 -26.57 2.00
CA ARG A 49 -16.66 -27.28 3.26
C ARG A 49 -18.02 -26.94 3.88
N GLY A 50 -18.62 -25.83 3.49
CA GLY A 50 -19.81 -25.26 4.14
C GLY A 50 -19.55 -24.84 5.60
N ALA A 51 -18.30 -24.58 5.98
CA ALA A 51 -17.86 -24.28 7.34
C ALA A 51 -16.74 -23.24 7.36
N LEU A 52 -16.65 -22.47 8.46
CA LEU A 52 -15.59 -21.50 8.68
C LEU A 52 -14.26 -22.18 9.00
N LEU A 53 -13.17 -21.59 8.52
CA LEU A 53 -11.82 -21.99 8.89
C LEU A 53 -11.50 -21.47 10.31
N ARG A 54 -11.12 -22.37 11.21
CA ARG A 54 -10.78 -22.04 12.60
C ARG A 54 -9.31 -22.26 12.94
N PHE A 55 -8.59 -22.89 12.04
CA PHE A 55 -7.17 -23.20 12.17
C PHE A 55 -6.48 -22.90 10.83
N ASP A 56 -5.20 -22.57 10.88
CA ASP A 56 -4.42 -22.44 9.65
C ASP A 56 -4.07 -23.83 9.09
N GLU A 57 -4.40 -24.04 7.83
CA GLU A 57 -4.09 -25.25 7.07
C GLU A 57 -3.23 -24.93 5.84
N PHE A 58 -2.92 -23.65 5.63
CA PHE A 58 -2.34 -23.17 4.39
C PHE A 58 -0.82 -23.05 4.41
N SER A 59 -0.23 -22.80 5.59
CA SER A 59 1.19 -22.51 5.70
C SER A 59 1.89 -23.40 6.73
N LEU A 60 3.16 -23.75 6.47
CA LEU A 60 3.91 -24.67 7.33
C LEU A 60 4.21 -24.07 8.70
N SER A 61 4.57 -22.78 8.76
CA SER A 61 4.99 -22.13 10.01
C SER A 61 3.84 -21.84 10.99
N ALA A 62 2.57 -21.90 10.54
CA ALA A 62 1.40 -21.77 11.42
C ALA A 62 0.44 -22.96 11.31
N GLN A 63 0.91 -24.10 10.82
CA GLN A 63 0.07 -25.27 10.65
C GLN A 63 -0.65 -25.65 11.95
N CYS A 64 -1.98 -25.79 11.86
CA CYS A 64 -2.86 -26.09 12.99
C CYS A 64 -2.95 -25.02 14.08
N GLN A 65 -2.39 -23.83 13.89
CA GLN A 65 -2.58 -22.71 14.82
C GLN A 65 -4.02 -22.18 14.74
N PRO A 66 -4.64 -21.81 15.89
CA PRO A 66 -5.97 -21.22 15.90
C PRO A 66 -6.01 -19.92 15.10
N TRP A 67 -6.94 -19.82 14.16
CA TRP A 67 -7.12 -18.64 13.32
C TRP A 67 -8.41 -17.90 13.67
N ILE A 68 -8.27 -16.68 14.18
CA ILE A 68 -9.38 -15.75 14.40
C ILE A 68 -9.57 -14.93 13.12
N ASP A 69 -10.30 -15.50 12.19
CA ASP A 69 -10.48 -14.92 10.86
C ASP A 69 -11.65 -13.94 10.82
N VAL A 70 -11.41 -12.70 11.22
CA VAL A 70 -12.41 -11.62 11.13
C VAL A 70 -12.68 -11.16 9.69
N HIS A 71 -11.96 -11.70 8.70
CA HIS A 71 -12.16 -11.40 7.27
C HIS A 71 -13.02 -12.45 6.56
N TRP A 72 -13.54 -13.43 7.27
CA TRP A 72 -14.26 -14.58 6.70
C TRP A 72 -15.36 -14.19 5.69
N LEU A 73 -16.15 -13.14 6.00
CA LEU A 73 -17.22 -12.69 5.10
C LEU A 73 -16.64 -12.00 3.85
N PHE A 74 -15.55 -11.24 3.99
CA PHE A 74 -14.83 -10.69 2.83
C PHE A 74 -14.30 -11.80 1.94
N GLN A 75 -13.73 -12.86 2.50
CA GLN A 75 -13.21 -14.01 1.75
C GLN A 75 -14.30 -14.72 0.97
N LEU A 76 -15.48 -14.94 1.59
CA LEU A 76 -16.62 -15.51 0.89
C LEU A 76 -17.09 -14.61 -0.26
N LEU A 77 -17.19 -13.30 -0.02
CA LEU A 77 -17.57 -12.34 -1.08
C LEU A 77 -16.53 -12.29 -2.21
N CYS A 78 -15.23 -12.39 -1.89
CA CYS A 78 -14.18 -12.49 -2.90
C CYS A 78 -14.29 -13.79 -3.72
N ALA A 79 -14.49 -14.94 -3.06
CA ALA A 79 -14.61 -16.21 -3.78
C ALA A 79 -15.84 -16.24 -4.70
N LEU A 80 -16.99 -15.75 -4.24
CA LEU A 80 -18.19 -15.63 -5.05
C LEU A 80 -18.01 -14.64 -6.21
N GLY A 81 -17.44 -13.45 -5.94
CA GLY A 81 -17.15 -12.44 -6.96
C GLY A 81 -16.19 -12.97 -8.03
N TYR A 82 -15.17 -13.71 -7.61
CA TYR A 82 -14.22 -14.34 -8.52
C TYR A 82 -14.87 -15.40 -9.43
N GLN A 83 -15.81 -16.19 -8.91
CA GLN A 83 -16.57 -17.14 -9.71
C GLN A 83 -17.44 -16.45 -10.79
N LEU A 84 -17.91 -15.22 -10.53
CA LEU A 84 -18.73 -14.46 -11.47
C LEU A 84 -17.94 -13.83 -12.63
N GLY A 85 -16.69 -13.43 -12.41
CA GLY A 85 -15.93 -12.74 -13.45
C GLY A 85 -14.45 -12.52 -13.12
N GLY A 86 -13.85 -13.43 -12.37
CA GLY A 86 -12.41 -13.40 -12.07
C GLY A 86 -11.97 -12.16 -11.28
N LEU A 87 -10.71 -11.78 -11.46
CA LEU A 87 -10.15 -10.58 -10.84
C LEU A 87 -10.85 -9.30 -11.31
N ARG A 88 -11.30 -9.25 -12.57
CA ARG A 88 -12.05 -8.10 -13.12
C ARG A 88 -13.26 -7.78 -12.26
N ALA A 89 -14.08 -8.78 -11.90
CA ALA A 89 -15.28 -8.57 -11.09
C ALA A 89 -14.91 -7.99 -9.71
N LEU A 90 -13.81 -8.44 -9.10
CA LEU A 90 -13.34 -7.94 -7.81
C LEU A 90 -12.83 -6.50 -7.89
N VAL A 91 -12.08 -6.16 -8.94
CA VAL A 91 -11.59 -4.79 -9.17
C VAL A 91 -12.76 -3.83 -9.42
N LEU A 92 -13.76 -4.25 -10.21
CA LEU A 92 -14.98 -3.46 -10.43
C LEU A 92 -15.79 -3.28 -9.14
N ALA A 93 -15.91 -4.32 -8.31
CA ALA A 93 -16.56 -4.24 -7.00
C ALA A 93 -15.82 -3.28 -6.06
N LYS A 94 -14.47 -3.34 -6.01
CA LYS A 94 -13.63 -2.37 -5.30
C LYS A 94 -13.94 -0.95 -5.74
N ALA A 95 -13.89 -0.68 -7.05
CA ALA A 95 -14.13 0.64 -7.61
C ALA A 95 -15.53 1.17 -7.26
N LEU A 96 -16.55 0.32 -7.34
CA LEU A 96 -17.93 0.66 -6.99
C LEU A 96 -18.08 0.99 -5.51
N LEU A 97 -17.47 0.20 -4.60
CA LEU A 97 -17.53 0.42 -3.15
C LEU A 97 -16.89 1.74 -2.75
N VAL A 98 -15.68 2.02 -3.26
CA VAL A 98 -14.96 3.25 -2.93
C VAL A 98 -15.68 4.48 -3.50
N ALA A 99 -16.14 4.41 -4.76
CA ALA A 99 -16.93 5.49 -5.37
C ALA A 99 -18.24 5.75 -4.62
N SER A 100 -18.93 4.70 -4.17
CA SER A 100 -20.12 4.83 -3.32
C SER A 100 -19.83 5.53 -1.99
N GLY A 101 -18.74 5.15 -1.33
CA GLY A 101 -18.29 5.82 -0.10
C GLY A 101 -17.98 7.30 -0.33
N ALA A 102 -17.32 7.66 -1.44
CA ALA A 102 -17.05 9.04 -1.81
C ALA A 102 -18.35 9.85 -2.03
N LEU A 103 -19.36 9.27 -2.66
CA LEU A 103 -20.68 9.89 -2.80
C LEU A 103 -21.37 10.12 -1.45
N VAL A 104 -21.24 9.18 -0.50
CA VAL A 104 -21.78 9.34 0.87
C VAL A 104 -21.08 10.50 1.58
N LEU A 105 -19.75 10.64 1.46
CA LEU A 105 -19.02 11.78 2.00
C LEU A 105 -19.43 13.12 1.35
N ALA A 106 -19.59 13.12 0.02
CA ALA A 106 -20.08 14.30 -0.69
C ALA A 106 -21.50 14.70 -0.25
N ALA A 107 -22.38 13.70 0.00
CA ALA A 107 -23.71 13.93 0.53
C ALA A 107 -23.67 14.54 1.95
N PHE A 108 -22.76 14.08 2.81
CA PHE A 108 -22.50 14.69 4.11
C PHE A 108 -22.11 16.17 3.97
N VAL A 109 -21.07 16.47 3.18
CA VAL A 109 -20.58 17.86 3.01
C VAL A 109 -21.65 18.77 2.40
N ARG A 110 -22.41 18.26 1.42
CA ARG A 110 -23.55 18.98 0.84
C ARG A 110 -24.60 19.35 1.87
N ARG A 111 -24.93 18.43 2.79
CA ARG A 111 -25.91 18.70 3.85
C ARG A 111 -25.39 19.67 4.91
N TRP A 112 -24.11 19.60 5.22
CA TRP A 112 -23.47 20.44 6.22
C TRP A 112 -23.20 21.87 5.74
N VAL A 113 -22.66 22.04 4.52
CA VAL A 113 -22.18 23.33 4.01
C VAL A 113 -23.07 23.89 2.90
N GLY A 114 -23.74 23.02 2.14
CA GLY A 114 -24.56 23.37 0.98
C GLY A 114 -24.00 22.86 -0.34
N THR A 115 -24.74 23.07 -1.44
CA THR A 115 -24.38 22.52 -2.77
C THR A 115 -23.17 23.22 -3.40
N ALA A 116 -22.93 24.48 -3.08
CA ALA A 116 -21.87 25.30 -3.68
C ALA A 116 -20.44 24.81 -3.34
N VAL A 117 -20.27 24.01 -2.28
CA VAL A 117 -18.98 23.40 -1.89
C VAL A 117 -18.62 22.18 -2.72
N LEU A 118 -19.60 21.55 -3.40
CA LEU A 118 -19.39 20.25 -4.05
C LEU A 118 -18.23 20.21 -5.04
N PRO A 119 -18.05 21.18 -5.98
CA PRO A 119 -16.91 21.12 -6.89
C PRO A 119 -15.56 21.09 -6.17
N LEU A 120 -15.41 21.86 -5.09
CA LEU A 120 -14.20 21.86 -4.28
C LEU A 120 -14.03 20.55 -3.49
N CYS A 121 -15.14 19.97 -3.02
CA CYS A 121 -15.13 18.65 -2.35
C CYS A 121 -14.70 17.54 -3.32
N VAL A 122 -15.21 17.57 -4.55
CA VAL A 122 -14.83 16.63 -5.61
C VAL A 122 -13.34 16.78 -5.94
N LEU A 123 -12.88 18.01 -6.15
CA LEU A 123 -11.47 18.31 -6.41
C LEU A 123 -10.57 17.79 -5.28
N GLY A 124 -10.93 18.06 -4.03
CA GLY A 124 -10.18 17.61 -2.86
C GLY A 124 -10.13 16.09 -2.74
N LEU A 125 -11.27 15.40 -2.89
CA LEU A 125 -11.34 13.94 -2.81
C LEU A 125 -10.58 13.26 -3.95
N LEU A 126 -10.73 13.72 -5.19
CA LEU A 126 -9.99 13.18 -6.33
C LEU A 126 -8.47 13.39 -6.15
N GLY A 127 -8.04 14.60 -5.77
CA GLY A 127 -6.64 14.89 -5.52
C GLY A 127 -6.05 14.05 -4.38
N ALA A 128 -6.79 13.92 -3.26
CA ALA A 128 -6.36 13.11 -2.13
C ALA A 128 -6.24 11.62 -2.51
N LEU A 129 -7.23 11.07 -3.23
CA LEU A 129 -7.20 9.65 -3.64
C LEU A 129 -6.15 9.37 -4.70
N LEU A 130 -5.91 10.29 -5.64
CA LEU A 130 -4.80 10.17 -6.60
C LEU A 130 -3.44 10.15 -5.89
N ALA A 131 -3.26 10.99 -4.86
CA ALA A 131 -2.02 11.05 -4.10
C ALA A 131 -1.71 9.75 -3.31
N VAL A 132 -2.73 8.97 -2.96
CA VAL A 132 -2.60 7.70 -2.20
C VAL A 132 -3.19 6.51 -2.95
N ARG A 133 -3.24 6.56 -4.28
CA ARG A 133 -3.86 5.51 -5.11
C ARG A 133 -3.25 4.13 -4.86
N ASP A 134 -1.95 4.09 -4.58
CA ASP A 134 -1.21 2.85 -4.34
C ASP A 134 -1.64 2.14 -3.03
N LEU A 135 -2.35 2.84 -2.15
CA LEU A 135 -2.98 2.28 -0.95
C LEU A 135 -4.41 1.76 -1.20
N LEU A 136 -4.98 1.96 -2.40
CA LEU A 136 -6.32 1.48 -2.78
C LEU A 136 -6.25 0.02 -3.26
N LEU A 137 -5.68 -0.84 -2.44
CA LEU A 137 -5.50 -2.26 -2.71
C LEU A 137 -6.83 -3.02 -2.65
N LEU A 138 -6.88 -4.20 -3.28
CA LEU A 138 -8.02 -5.11 -3.22
C LEU A 138 -8.00 -5.90 -1.90
N ARG A 139 -8.25 -5.21 -0.80
CA ARG A 139 -8.22 -5.70 0.59
C ARG A 139 -9.53 -5.39 1.31
N PRO A 140 -9.81 -6.02 2.45
CA PRO A 140 -11.01 -5.69 3.25
C PRO A 140 -11.15 -4.22 3.62
N THR A 141 -10.05 -3.45 3.61
CA THR A 141 -10.01 -2.00 3.89
C THR A 141 -10.93 -1.17 3.00
N ILE A 142 -11.25 -1.64 1.78
CA ILE A 142 -12.22 -0.95 0.89
C ILE A 142 -13.61 -0.84 1.52
N PHE A 143 -14.04 -1.84 2.27
CA PHE A 143 -15.29 -1.78 3.04
C PHE A 143 -15.20 -0.81 4.22
N THR A 144 -14.03 -0.73 4.85
CA THR A 144 -13.78 0.26 5.93
C THR A 144 -13.99 1.69 5.44
N LEU A 145 -13.57 2.03 4.21
CA LEU A 145 -13.83 3.36 3.63
C LEU A 145 -15.33 3.66 3.55
N LEU A 146 -16.12 2.71 3.06
CA LEU A 146 -17.57 2.86 2.99
C LEU A 146 -18.20 2.97 4.38
N PHE A 147 -17.79 2.12 5.33
CA PHE A 147 -18.35 2.12 6.68
C PHE A 147 -18.02 3.43 7.44
N ILE A 148 -16.80 3.94 7.35
CA ILE A 148 -16.43 5.26 7.90
C ILE A 148 -17.33 6.35 7.31
N ALA A 149 -17.53 6.36 5.99
CA ALA A 149 -18.38 7.34 5.33
C ALA A 149 -19.83 7.25 5.83
N LEU A 150 -20.38 6.03 5.98
CA LEU A 150 -21.72 5.81 6.52
C LEU A 150 -21.87 6.27 7.98
N PHE A 151 -20.88 5.99 8.83
CA PHE A 151 -20.87 6.44 10.23
C PHE A 151 -20.89 7.95 10.32
N ILE A 152 -19.95 8.63 9.65
CA ILE A 152 -19.86 10.10 9.66
C ILE A 152 -21.14 10.71 9.08
N HIS A 153 -21.61 10.23 7.94
CA HIS A 153 -22.83 10.74 7.31
C HIS A 153 -24.06 10.60 8.21
N THR A 154 -24.24 9.42 8.82
CA THR A 154 -25.40 9.12 9.66
C THR A 154 -25.40 9.99 10.93
N ILE A 155 -24.24 10.16 11.58
CA ILE A 155 -24.12 11.00 12.78
C ILE A 155 -24.39 12.46 12.43
N GLU A 156 -23.75 12.98 11.39
CA GLU A 156 -23.93 14.37 10.95
C GLU A 156 -25.36 14.66 10.49
N LEU A 157 -25.96 13.75 9.74
CA LEU A 157 -27.35 13.88 9.31
C LEU A 157 -28.31 13.90 10.52
N SER A 158 -28.06 13.02 11.51
CA SER A 158 -28.82 12.98 12.76
C SER A 158 -28.69 14.27 13.54
N ARG A 159 -27.47 14.87 13.57
CA ARG A 159 -27.17 16.15 14.21
C ARG A 159 -27.88 17.32 13.51
N LEU A 160 -27.74 17.42 12.19
CA LEU A 160 -28.27 18.52 11.39
C LEU A 160 -29.81 18.54 11.33
N GLU A 161 -30.43 17.36 11.33
CA GLU A 161 -31.91 17.26 11.28
C GLU A 161 -32.58 17.07 12.64
N GLY A 162 -31.78 16.95 13.73
CA GLY A 162 -32.32 16.74 15.08
C GLY A 162 -33.05 15.41 15.25
N ARG A 163 -32.66 14.36 14.51
CA ARG A 163 -33.31 13.04 14.48
C ARG A 163 -32.41 11.93 15.01
N PRO A 164 -32.20 11.81 16.35
CA PRO A 164 -31.28 10.84 16.95
C PRO A 164 -31.66 9.38 16.69
N ARG A 165 -32.91 9.07 16.35
CA ARG A 165 -33.36 7.70 16.03
C ARG A 165 -32.62 7.08 14.84
N ARG A 166 -32.06 7.89 13.92
CA ARG A 166 -31.26 7.37 12.79
C ARG A 166 -29.96 6.69 13.22
N LEU A 167 -29.45 7.03 14.40
CA LEU A 167 -28.22 6.44 14.92
C LEU A 167 -28.32 4.93 15.16
N TRP A 168 -29.53 4.36 15.22
CA TRP A 168 -29.75 2.91 15.30
C TRP A 168 -29.29 2.13 14.06
N VAL A 169 -29.03 2.80 12.95
CA VAL A 169 -28.42 2.17 11.76
C VAL A 169 -26.97 1.78 12.04
N LEU A 170 -26.26 2.51 12.94
CA LEU A 170 -24.83 2.29 13.19
C LEU A 170 -24.53 0.89 13.75
N PRO A 171 -25.24 0.34 14.76
CA PRO A 171 -25.06 -1.05 15.19
C PRO A 171 -25.25 -2.07 14.07
N LEU A 172 -26.18 -1.86 13.13
CA LEU A 172 -26.39 -2.76 12.00
C LEU A 172 -25.19 -2.74 11.04
N VAL A 173 -24.67 -1.54 10.72
CA VAL A 173 -23.45 -1.40 9.93
C VAL A 173 -22.26 -2.03 10.66
N GLN A 174 -22.21 -1.90 12.00
CA GLN A 174 -21.15 -2.49 12.82
C GLN A 174 -21.14 -4.03 12.77
N ILE A 175 -22.31 -4.68 12.71
CA ILE A 175 -22.40 -6.14 12.52
C ILE A 175 -21.73 -6.56 11.19
N ALA A 176 -21.99 -5.83 10.11
CA ALA A 176 -21.31 -6.09 8.84
C ALA A 176 -19.80 -5.87 8.97
N TRP A 177 -19.39 -4.78 9.61
CA TRP A 177 -17.98 -4.41 9.71
C TRP A 177 -17.14 -5.42 10.49
N VAL A 178 -17.63 -5.90 11.65
CA VAL A 178 -16.91 -6.88 12.49
C VAL A 178 -16.68 -8.23 11.81
N ASN A 179 -17.48 -8.56 10.80
CA ASN A 179 -17.38 -9.81 10.03
C ASN A 179 -16.60 -9.66 8.72
N ILE A 180 -16.22 -8.43 8.34
CA ILE A 180 -15.53 -8.14 7.07
C ILE A 180 -14.08 -7.72 7.31
N GLN A 181 -13.80 -6.94 8.39
CA GLN A 181 -12.50 -6.29 8.52
C GLN A 181 -12.12 -6.05 10.00
N GLY A 182 -10.83 -6.33 10.33
CA GLY A 182 -10.25 -6.15 11.66
C GLY A 182 -10.24 -4.70 12.20
N LEU A 183 -10.43 -3.70 11.34
CA LEU A 183 -10.53 -2.28 11.75
C LEU A 183 -11.92 -1.88 12.27
N PHE A 184 -12.78 -2.82 12.57
CA PHE A 184 -14.15 -2.58 13.06
C PHE A 184 -14.22 -1.72 14.36
N ALA A 185 -13.15 -1.69 15.15
CA ALA A 185 -13.04 -0.82 16.33
C ALA A 185 -13.13 0.69 15.99
N LEU A 186 -12.88 1.06 14.73
CA LEU A 186 -13.04 2.45 14.28
C LEU A 186 -14.49 2.92 14.34
N GLY A 187 -15.48 2.03 14.20
CA GLY A 187 -16.90 2.39 14.32
C GLY A 187 -17.25 2.98 15.71
N PRO A 188 -17.08 2.22 16.80
CA PRO A 188 -17.20 2.76 18.16
C PRO A 188 -16.30 3.97 18.42
N ALA A 189 -15.06 4.01 17.91
CA ALA A 189 -14.15 5.14 18.09
C ALA A 189 -14.67 6.43 17.43
N ILE A 190 -15.29 6.35 16.25
CA ILE A 190 -15.95 7.49 15.60
C ILE A 190 -17.09 8.00 16.47
N ILE A 191 -17.96 7.12 17.00
CA ILE A 191 -19.04 7.51 17.89
C ILE A 191 -18.50 8.21 19.14
N VAL A 192 -17.42 7.67 19.74
CA VAL A 192 -16.75 8.27 20.91
C VAL A 192 -16.21 9.66 20.57
N ALA A 193 -15.57 9.84 19.42
CA ALA A 193 -15.04 11.14 18.99
C ALA A 193 -16.14 12.21 18.93
N TYR A 194 -17.29 11.87 18.34
CA TYR A 194 -18.45 12.76 18.32
C TYR A 194 -19.03 12.98 19.72
N TRP A 195 -19.20 11.94 20.51
CA TRP A 195 -19.75 12.02 21.85
C TRP A 195 -18.91 12.92 22.78
N VAL A 196 -17.57 12.71 22.74
CA VAL A 196 -16.61 13.52 23.52
C VAL A 196 -16.66 14.98 23.06
N GLY A 197 -16.53 15.22 21.74
CA GLY A 197 -16.55 16.58 21.21
C GLY A 197 -17.81 17.34 21.55
N LEU A 198 -19.00 16.75 21.34
CA LEU A 198 -20.28 17.36 21.67
C LEU A 198 -20.50 17.55 23.19
N THR A 199 -19.98 16.64 24.02
CA THR A 199 -20.06 16.76 25.47
C THR A 199 -19.20 17.91 25.98
N LEU A 200 -17.98 18.06 25.47
CA LEU A 200 -17.10 19.17 25.80
C LEU A 200 -17.64 20.51 25.28
N GLU A 201 -18.21 20.53 24.07
CA GLU A 201 -18.90 21.71 23.51
C GLU A 201 -20.07 22.15 24.45
N ALA A 202 -20.86 21.20 24.92
CA ALA A 202 -21.98 21.50 25.83
C ALA A 202 -21.52 22.00 27.22
N ARG A 203 -20.42 21.48 27.75
CA ARG A 203 -19.87 21.84 29.07
C ARG A 203 -19.15 23.19 29.05
N PHE A 204 -18.30 23.41 28.05
CA PHE A 204 -17.40 24.58 28.02
C PHE A 204 -17.83 25.67 27.03
N GLY A 205 -18.79 25.41 26.16
CA GLY A 205 -19.20 26.32 25.08
C GLY A 205 -19.77 27.67 25.55
N ARG A 206 -20.08 27.84 26.86
CA ARG A 206 -20.47 29.13 27.46
C ARG A 206 -19.26 30.01 27.81
N SER A 207 -18.07 29.44 27.87
CA SER A 207 -16.88 30.21 28.21
C SER A 207 -16.48 31.12 27.04
N ARG A 208 -16.19 32.39 27.34
CA ARG A 208 -15.66 33.35 26.33
C ARG A 208 -14.33 32.92 25.77
N PHE A 209 -13.62 32.02 26.44
CA PHE A 209 -12.34 31.48 26.02
C PHE A 209 -12.47 30.19 25.19
N PHE A 210 -13.69 29.62 25.05
CA PHE A 210 -13.89 28.41 24.25
C PHE A 210 -13.79 28.76 22.76
N PRO A 211 -12.77 28.20 22.03
CA PRO A 211 -12.46 28.65 20.69
C PRO A 211 -13.33 28.00 19.59
N PHE A 212 -14.21 27.06 19.98
CA PHE A 212 -15.00 26.27 19.02
C PHE A 212 -16.44 26.78 18.91
N ALA A 213 -17.06 26.46 17.76
CA ALA A 213 -18.46 26.75 17.54
C ALA A 213 -19.35 25.81 18.35
N VAL A 214 -20.45 26.34 18.87
CA VAL A 214 -21.47 25.61 19.63
C VAL A 214 -22.82 25.79 18.94
N ASP A 215 -23.62 24.73 18.86
CA ASP A 215 -24.98 24.83 18.35
C ASP A 215 -25.90 25.48 19.39
N SER A 216 -26.67 26.48 18.97
CA SER A 216 -27.56 27.25 19.85
C SER A 216 -28.84 26.49 20.28
N ALA A 217 -29.14 25.36 19.61
CA ALA A 217 -30.37 24.58 19.82
C ALA A 217 -30.20 23.50 20.91
N ARG A 218 -30.14 23.91 22.19
CA ARG A 218 -29.86 23.05 23.35
C ARG A 218 -30.73 21.81 23.53
N ARG A 219 -32.02 21.84 23.12
CA ARG A 219 -32.92 20.68 23.29
C ARG A 219 -32.58 19.54 22.34
N SER A 220 -32.05 19.84 21.15
CA SER A 220 -31.62 18.84 20.15
C SER A 220 -30.32 18.14 20.58
N GLU A 221 -29.42 18.83 21.28
CA GLU A 221 -28.12 18.28 21.67
C GLU A 221 -28.18 17.20 22.76
N SER A 222 -29.07 17.34 23.73
CA SER A 222 -29.24 16.31 24.79
C SER A 222 -29.77 15.00 24.20
N GLY A 223 -30.74 15.06 23.32
CA GLY A 223 -31.29 13.91 22.62
C GLY A 223 -30.24 13.23 21.68
N LEU A 224 -29.40 14.03 21.03
CA LEU A 224 -28.33 13.52 20.20
C LEU A 224 -27.26 12.80 21.03
N ARG A 225 -26.79 13.37 22.13
CA ARG A 225 -25.80 12.73 23.02
C ARG A 225 -26.33 11.43 23.62
N SER A 226 -27.57 11.40 24.08
CA SER A 226 -28.24 10.18 24.54
C SER A 226 -28.31 9.15 23.40
N GLY A 227 -28.69 9.57 22.19
CA GLY A 227 -28.70 8.71 21.00
C GLY A 227 -27.34 8.14 20.66
N LEU A 228 -26.26 8.94 20.76
CA LEU A 228 -24.87 8.47 20.56
C LEU A 228 -24.46 7.47 21.65
N SER A 229 -24.85 7.67 22.91
CA SER A 229 -24.58 6.72 24.00
C SER A 229 -25.24 5.37 23.73
N TRP A 230 -26.49 5.36 23.27
CA TRP A 230 -27.17 4.11 22.87
C TRP A 230 -26.57 3.48 21.61
N ALA A 231 -26.21 4.29 20.62
CA ALA A 231 -25.54 3.80 19.42
C ALA A 231 -24.17 3.19 19.75
N LEU A 232 -23.43 3.79 20.70
CA LEU A 232 -22.15 3.25 21.17
C LEU A 232 -22.35 1.91 21.88
N ALA A 233 -23.28 1.83 22.81
CA ALA A 233 -23.60 0.58 23.50
C ALA A 233 -24.05 -0.51 22.50
N GLY A 234 -24.94 -0.17 21.57
CA GLY A 234 -25.40 -1.07 20.52
C GLY A 234 -24.27 -1.51 19.58
N SER A 235 -23.36 -0.60 19.18
CA SER A 235 -22.21 -0.93 18.35
C SER A 235 -21.16 -1.77 19.09
N ALA A 236 -20.96 -1.53 20.39
CA ALA A 236 -20.09 -2.36 21.21
C ALA A 236 -20.64 -3.79 21.34
N LEU A 237 -21.95 -3.94 21.55
CA LEU A 237 -22.61 -5.25 21.54
C LEU A 237 -22.56 -5.90 20.16
N ALA A 238 -22.72 -5.14 19.08
CA ALA A 238 -22.62 -5.61 17.71
C ALA A 238 -21.23 -6.18 17.38
N CYS A 239 -20.15 -5.72 18.05
CA CYS A 239 -18.83 -6.32 17.93
C CYS A 239 -18.77 -7.78 18.39
N LEU A 240 -19.73 -8.26 19.19
CA LEU A 240 -19.84 -9.66 19.59
C LEU A 240 -20.58 -10.52 18.56
N ALA A 241 -21.28 -9.90 17.60
CA ALA A 241 -22.04 -10.60 16.56
C ALA A 241 -21.12 -11.11 15.43
N ASN A 242 -20.14 -11.93 15.81
CA ASN A 242 -19.18 -12.59 14.93
C ASN A 242 -18.93 -14.04 15.39
N PRO A 243 -18.44 -14.94 14.52
CA PRO A 243 -18.24 -16.36 14.84
C PRO A 243 -17.18 -16.65 15.93
N PHE A 244 -16.35 -15.67 16.29
CA PHE A 244 -15.24 -15.81 17.23
C PHE A 244 -15.51 -15.13 18.59
N GLY A 245 -16.63 -14.44 18.72
CA GLY A 245 -17.08 -13.79 19.95
C GLY A 245 -16.05 -12.81 20.54
N LEU A 246 -15.77 -12.93 21.84
CA LEU A 246 -14.82 -12.05 22.55
C LEU A 246 -13.38 -12.12 21.99
N ARG A 247 -12.97 -13.25 21.39
CA ARG A 247 -11.62 -13.37 20.82
C ARG A 247 -11.41 -12.37 19.67
N ALA A 248 -12.42 -12.15 18.83
CA ALA A 248 -12.35 -11.14 17.78
C ALA A 248 -12.26 -9.72 18.33
N VAL A 249 -12.93 -9.43 19.46
CA VAL A 249 -12.91 -8.09 20.08
C VAL A 249 -11.50 -7.71 20.57
N GLY A 250 -10.67 -8.66 20.94
CA GLY A 250 -9.27 -8.43 21.33
C GLY A 250 -8.33 -8.14 20.18
N LEU A 251 -8.68 -8.53 18.95
CA LEU A 251 -7.81 -8.45 17.78
C LEU A 251 -7.34 -7.00 17.43
N PRO A 252 -8.19 -5.95 17.47
CA PRO A 252 -7.73 -4.59 17.19
C PRO A 252 -6.61 -4.10 18.12
N SER A 253 -6.64 -4.51 19.40
CA SER A 253 -5.58 -4.16 20.35
C SER A 253 -4.26 -4.89 20.05
N GLU A 254 -4.35 -6.13 19.58
CA GLU A 254 -3.20 -6.92 19.13
C GLU A 254 -2.57 -6.29 17.87
N LEU A 255 -3.40 -5.94 16.89
CA LEU A 255 -2.95 -5.27 15.67
C LEU A 255 -2.29 -3.91 15.99
N LEU A 256 -2.88 -3.14 16.91
CA LEU A 256 -2.30 -1.85 17.31
C LEU A 256 -0.94 -2.02 17.99
N ARG A 257 -0.76 -3.02 18.87
CA ARG A 257 0.55 -3.29 19.49
C ARG A 257 1.64 -3.57 18.46
N ARG A 258 1.31 -4.28 17.37
CA ARG A 258 2.24 -4.59 16.28
C ARG A 258 2.63 -3.36 15.45
N LEU A 259 1.83 -2.30 15.48
CA LEU A 259 2.12 -1.05 14.77
C LEU A 259 2.99 -0.09 15.59
N ILE A 260 2.91 -0.15 16.92
CA ILE A 260 3.64 0.79 17.78
C ILE A 260 5.13 0.44 17.74
N PRO A 261 6.00 1.38 17.35
CA PRO A 261 7.45 1.17 17.37
C PRO A 261 7.92 0.86 18.79
N GLY A 262 8.70 -0.20 18.95
CA GLY A 262 9.26 -0.62 20.23
C GLY A 262 10.56 -1.42 20.04
N HIS A 263 11.31 -1.66 21.14
CA HIS A 263 12.48 -2.52 21.11
C HIS A 263 12.05 -3.95 20.75
N GLY A 264 12.57 -4.47 19.64
CA GLY A 264 12.31 -5.83 19.19
C GLY A 264 11.06 -6.01 18.31
N ASN A 265 10.25 -4.99 18.03
CA ASN A 265 9.06 -5.15 17.20
C ASN A 265 9.42 -5.23 15.70
N ALA A 266 9.70 -6.45 15.20
CA ALA A 266 10.01 -6.70 13.80
C ALA A 266 8.86 -6.29 12.86
N PHE A 267 7.60 -6.46 13.27
CA PHE A 267 6.45 -6.10 12.43
C PHE A 267 6.35 -4.61 12.13
N SER A 268 6.76 -3.73 13.05
CA SER A 268 6.73 -2.29 12.84
C SER A 268 7.88 -1.77 11.97
N LYS A 269 8.99 -2.52 11.89
CA LYS A 269 10.21 -2.12 11.18
C LYS A 269 10.31 -2.74 9.79
N GLU A 270 10.01 -4.04 9.70
CA GLU A 270 10.29 -4.84 8.51
C GLU A 270 9.10 -4.93 7.55
N VAL A 271 7.88 -4.61 8.03
CA VAL A 271 6.70 -4.52 7.17
C VAL A 271 6.57 -3.09 6.66
N ALA A 272 6.86 -2.86 5.39
CA ALA A 272 6.90 -1.52 4.78
C ALA A 272 5.65 -0.67 5.04
N GLU A 273 4.46 -1.29 5.06
CA GLU A 273 3.18 -0.62 5.32
C GLU A 273 3.03 -0.11 6.76
N ASN A 274 3.80 -0.65 7.70
CA ASN A 274 3.76 -0.29 9.12
C ASN A 274 4.75 0.85 9.45
N VAL A 275 5.69 1.15 8.56
CA VAL A 275 6.66 2.23 8.75
C VAL A 275 5.93 3.58 8.79
N PRO A 276 6.25 4.48 9.74
CA PRO A 276 5.69 5.82 9.79
C PRO A 276 5.94 6.61 8.48
N PRO A 277 4.96 7.37 7.96
CA PRO A 277 5.07 7.99 6.63
C PRO A 277 6.20 9.01 6.52
N PHE A 278 6.57 9.71 7.60
CA PHE A 278 7.70 10.64 7.57
C PHE A 278 9.06 9.93 7.57
N VAL A 279 9.15 8.76 8.19
CA VAL A 279 10.35 7.91 8.10
C VAL A 279 10.49 7.40 6.67
N LEU A 280 9.40 6.87 6.09
CA LEU A 280 9.42 6.40 4.71
C LEU A 280 9.69 7.54 3.72
N TYR A 281 9.15 8.75 3.96
CA TYR A 281 9.47 9.93 3.16
C TYR A 281 10.97 10.25 3.18
N SER A 282 11.62 10.19 4.35
CA SER A 282 13.05 10.48 4.45
C SER A 282 13.93 9.44 3.75
N GLN A 283 13.45 8.20 3.64
CA GLN A 283 14.20 7.10 3.02
C GLN A 283 13.97 6.99 1.50
N THR A 284 12.75 7.23 1.04
CA THR A 284 12.31 6.91 -0.33
C THR A 284 11.70 8.09 -1.09
N GLY A 285 11.46 9.22 -0.44
CA GLY A 285 10.71 10.34 -0.99
C GLY A 285 9.19 10.11 -1.10
N GLN A 286 8.68 8.91 -0.77
CA GLN A 286 7.25 8.61 -0.77
C GLN A 286 6.50 9.49 0.25
N PHE A 287 5.20 9.65 0.06
CA PHE A 287 4.36 10.49 0.94
C PHE A 287 4.76 11.98 1.04
N TRP A 288 5.55 12.50 0.07
CA TRP A 288 5.90 13.92 0.00
C TRP A 288 4.68 14.87 0.06
N HIS A 289 3.54 14.40 -0.46
CA HIS A 289 2.27 15.13 -0.48
C HIS A 289 1.65 15.30 0.92
N LEU A 290 2.01 14.46 1.92
CA LEU A 290 1.42 14.53 3.27
C LEU A 290 1.71 15.86 3.96
N LYS A 291 2.92 16.40 3.82
CA LYS A 291 3.27 17.72 4.38
C LYS A 291 2.41 18.85 3.82
N TRP A 292 2.12 18.81 2.53
CA TRP A 292 1.27 19.81 1.87
C TRP A 292 -0.19 19.65 2.25
N PHE A 293 -0.65 18.42 2.41
CA PHE A 293 -1.99 18.13 2.91
C PHE A 293 -2.18 18.63 4.34
N LEU A 294 -1.21 18.42 5.23
CA LEU A 294 -1.22 18.94 6.60
C LEU A 294 -1.21 20.47 6.63
N LEU A 295 -0.44 21.10 5.76
CA LEU A 295 -0.43 22.56 5.62
C LEU A 295 -1.79 23.10 5.16
N ALA A 296 -2.42 22.46 4.16
CA ALA A 296 -3.77 22.80 3.70
C ALA A 296 -4.81 22.62 4.81
N LEU A 297 -4.69 21.56 5.61
CA LEU A 297 -5.56 21.30 6.75
C LEU A 297 -5.36 22.37 7.86
N ALA A 298 -4.11 22.75 8.15
CA ALA A 298 -3.81 23.84 9.09
C ALA A 298 -4.41 25.17 8.61
N LEU A 299 -4.29 25.46 7.31
CA LEU A 299 -4.94 26.64 6.71
C LEU A 299 -6.47 26.56 6.87
N ALA A 300 -7.09 25.38 6.68
CA ALA A 300 -8.52 25.18 6.90
C ALA A 300 -8.93 25.51 8.34
N VAL A 301 -8.12 25.10 9.33
CA VAL A 301 -8.33 25.39 10.74
C VAL A 301 -8.24 26.90 11.00
N VAL A 302 -7.21 27.57 10.48
CA VAL A 302 -7.02 29.02 10.66
C VAL A 302 -8.18 29.80 10.04
N VAL A 303 -8.56 29.46 8.81
CA VAL A 303 -9.63 30.14 8.05
C VAL A 303 -11.01 29.84 8.67
N ALA A 304 -11.23 28.66 9.22
CA ALA A 304 -12.45 28.33 9.97
C ALA A 304 -12.62 29.20 11.23
N GLY A 305 -11.52 29.47 11.93
CA GLY A 305 -11.51 30.23 13.15
C GLY A 305 -12.53 29.69 14.17
N ARG A 306 -13.34 30.60 14.78
CA ARG A 306 -14.37 30.23 15.78
C ARG A 306 -15.52 29.37 15.24
N ARG A 307 -15.53 28.96 13.95
CA ARG A 307 -16.54 28.03 13.39
C ARG A 307 -16.13 26.58 13.50
N LEU A 308 -14.90 26.33 13.86
CA LEU A 308 -14.37 25.00 14.03
C LEU A 308 -15.19 24.24 15.07
N ARG A 309 -15.56 23.01 14.78
CA ARG A 309 -16.29 22.13 15.71
C ARG A 309 -15.32 21.20 16.40
N LEU A 310 -15.44 21.08 17.71
CA LEU A 310 -14.52 20.26 18.50
C LEU A 310 -14.61 18.78 18.12
N HIS A 311 -15.82 18.26 17.87
CA HIS A 311 -16.00 16.87 17.45
C HIS A 311 -15.30 16.56 16.10
N HIS A 312 -15.25 17.51 15.16
CA HIS A 312 -14.46 17.34 13.92
C HIS A 312 -12.97 17.34 14.21
N CYS A 313 -12.48 18.16 15.15
CA CYS A 313 -11.07 18.18 15.54
C CYS A 313 -10.66 16.87 16.21
N VAL A 314 -11.47 16.33 17.10
CA VAL A 314 -11.22 15.04 17.77
C VAL A 314 -11.19 13.92 16.74
N LEU A 315 -12.15 13.89 15.81
CA LEU A 315 -12.23 12.89 14.77
C LEU A 315 -11.01 12.94 13.85
N VAL A 316 -10.71 14.10 13.26
CA VAL A 316 -9.57 14.28 12.34
C VAL A 316 -8.25 14.03 13.06
N GLY A 317 -8.12 14.48 14.32
CA GLY A 317 -6.94 14.25 15.15
C GLY A 317 -6.70 12.76 15.42
N GLY A 318 -7.75 11.98 15.69
CA GLY A 318 -7.66 10.53 15.86
C GLY A 318 -7.14 9.82 14.60
N PHE A 319 -7.68 10.16 13.42
CA PHE A 319 -7.20 9.60 12.16
C PHE A 319 -5.79 10.09 11.79
N LEU A 320 -5.42 11.31 12.13
CA LEU A 320 -4.05 11.81 11.97
C LEU A 320 -3.07 10.99 12.81
N LEU A 321 -3.37 10.73 14.08
CA LEU A 321 -2.53 9.91 14.94
C LEU A 321 -2.33 8.51 14.35
N LEU A 322 -3.39 7.86 13.84
CA LEU A 322 -3.27 6.58 13.16
C LEU A 322 -2.37 6.65 11.91
N ALA A 323 -2.50 7.72 11.11
CA ALA A 323 -1.68 7.91 9.93
C ALA A 323 -0.20 8.15 10.26
N LEU A 324 0.10 8.82 11.37
CA LEU A 324 1.49 9.07 11.82
C LEU A 324 2.17 7.81 12.35
N ILE A 325 1.40 6.83 12.84
CA ILE A 325 1.93 5.55 13.34
C ILE A 325 2.32 4.63 12.16
N ALA A 326 1.50 4.54 11.11
CA ALA A 326 1.74 3.64 9.99
C ALA A 326 1.22 4.24 8.67
N ASN A 327 2.03 4.16 7.62
CA ASN A 327 1.72 4.80 6.34
C ASN A 327 0.43 4.28 5.67
N ARG A 328 0.08 3.00 5.86
CA ARG A 328 -1.19 2.44 5.35
C ARG A 328 -2.44 3.15 5.86
N ASN A 329 -2.37 3.84 7.00
CA ASN A 329 -3.48 4.60 7.54
C ASN A 329 -3.62 6.01 6.94
N VAL A 330 -2.66 6.46 6.11
CA VAL A 330 -2.74 7.77 5.43
C VAL A 330 -3.98 7.85 4.54
N LEU A 331 -4.36 6.75 3.89
CA LEU A 331 -5.61 6.64 3.12
C LEU A 331 -6.85 6.97 3.99
N LEU A 332 -6.95 6.38 5.19
CA LEU A 332 -8.07 6.60 6.11
C LEU A 332 -8.10 8.06 6.61
N PHE A 333 -6.92 8.62 6.89
CA PHE A 333 -6.81 10.03 7.28
C PHE A 333 -7.27 10.98 6.17
N TYR A 334 -6.81 10.76 4.92
CA TYR A 334 -7.24 11.57 3.78
C TYR A 334 -8.74 11.45 3.53
N TRP A 335 -9.29 10.25 3.66
CA TRP A 335 -10.71 9.97 3.49
C TRP A 335 -11.59 10.76 4.43
N VAL A 336 -11.17 10.92 5.69
CA VAL A 336 -11.92 11.65 6.72
C VAL A 336 -11.61 13.14 6.70
N ALA A 337 -10.33 13.51 6.61
CA ALA A 337 -9.90 14.90 6.77
C ALA A 337 -10.23 15.78 5.54
N THR A 338 -10.23 15.20 4.32
CA THR A 338 -10.49 15.97 3.09
C THR A 338 -11.88 16.62 3.08
N PRO A 339 -13.00 15.89 3.25
CA PRO A 339 -14.33 16.50 3.20
C PRO A 339 -14.54 17.52 4.33
N ILE A 340 -14.00 17.27 5.52
CA ILE A 340 -14.09 18.18 6.66
C ILE A 340 -13.27 19.45 6.42
N GLY A 341 -12.00 19.28 5.99
CA GLY A 341 -11.10 20.41 5.71
C GLY A 341 -11.62 21.31 4.58
N VAL A 342 -12.10 20.70 3.48
CA VAL A 342 -12.72 21.43 2.37
C VAL A 342 -13.95 22.21 2.82
N GLY A 343 -14.81 21.61 3.66
CA GLY A 343 -15.97 22.29 4.23
C GLY A 343 -15.58 23.54 5.00
N TYR A 344 -14.53 23.49 5.82
CA TYR A 344 -14.03 24.64 6.56
C TYR A 344 -13.33 25.67 5.69
N LEU A 345 -12.50 25.26 4.75
CA LEU A 345 -11.86 26.16 3.78
C LEU A 345 -12.91 26.95 2.99
N PHE A 346 -13.94 26.27 2.49
CA PHE A 346 -15.00 26.92 1.71
C PHE A 346 -15.78 27.93 2.54
N THR A 347 -16.24 27.52 3.75
CA THR A 347 -17.04 28.41 4.61
C THR A 347 -16.25 29.59 5.16
N GLY A 348 -14.94 29.41 5.33
CA GLY A 348 -14.04 30.49 5.76
C GLY A 348 -13.67 31.42 4.60
N ALA A 349 -13.30 30.88 3.44
CA ALA A 349 -12.96 31.65 2.25
C ALA A 349 -14.11 32.56 1.78
N LEU A 350 -15.35 32.08 1.82
CA LEU A 350 -16.54 32.91 1.48
C LEU A 350 -16.69 34.18 2.33
N ARG A 351 -16.03 34.26 3.49
CA ARG A 351 -16.05 35.44 4.34
C ARG A 351 -14.93 36.42 4.02
N LEU A 352 -13.79 35.89 3.64
CA LEU A 352 -12.58 36.66 3.37
C LEU A 352 -12.61 37.25 1.95
N LEU A 353 -13.32 36.59 1.03
CA LEU A 353 -13.43 37.04 -0.34
C LEU A 353 -14.50 38.15 -0.51
N PRO A 354 -14.21 39.21 -1.25
CA PRO A 354 -15.20 40.22 -1.59
C PRO A 354 -16.40 39.59 -2.30
N ARG A 355 -17.62 40.09 -2.01
CA ARG A 355 -18.87 39.59 -2.62
C ARG A 355 -19.02 39.98 -4.10
N ARG A 356 -17.93 40.00 -4.85
CA ARG A 356 -17.94 40.27 -6.31
C ARG A 356 -18.40 39.02 -7.05
N ARG A 357 -19.48 39.16 -7.81
CA ARG A 357 -20.08 38.06 -8.61
C ARG A 357 -19.05 37.42 -9.56
N GLU A 358 -18.20 38.25 -10.16
CA GLU A 358 -17.14 37.84 -11.08
C GLU A 358 -16.12 36.88 -10.41
N LEU A 359 -15.69 37.19 -9.17
CA LEU A 359 -14.74 36.37 -8.44
C LEU A 359 -15.34 35.01 -8.08
N HIS A 360 -16.64 34.98 -7.70
CA HIS A 360 -17.33 33.71 -7.44
C HIS A 360 -17.49 32.84 -8.70
N LEU A 361 -17.76 33.50 -9.87
CA LEU A 361 -17.83 32.80 -11.16
C LEU A 361 -16.45 32.27 -11.57
N ALA A 362 -15.39 33.06 -11.43
CA ALA A 362 -14.02 32.64 -11.73
C ALA A 362 -13.59 31.43 -10.83
N LEU A 363 -13.90 31.48 -9.54
CA LEU A 363 -13.59 30.38 -8.62
C LEU A 363 -14.36 29.09 -8.98
N ARG A 364 -15.64 29.20 -9.36
CA ARG A 364 -16.44 28.07 -9.85
C ARG A 364 -15.88 27.50 -11.15
N ALA A 365 -15.48 28.36 -12.08
CA ALA A 365 -14.87 27.94 -13.35
C ALA A 365 -13.52 27.23 -13.09
N ALA A 366 -12.66 27.81 -12.26
CA ALA A 366 -11.37 27.21 -11.90
C ALA A 366 -11.52 25.84 -11.20
N THR A 367 -12.44 25.74 -10.24
CA THR A 367 -12.70 24.45 -9.57
C THR A 367 -13.32 23.44 -10.54
N GLY A 368 -14.21 23.84 -11.43
CA GLY A 368 -14.77 22.98 -12.47
C GLY A 368 -13.71 22.47 -13.44
N ALA A 369 -12.82 23.37 -13.91
CA ALA A 369 -11.69 22.98 -14.75
C ALA A 369 -10.73 22.00 -14.04
N GLY A 370 -10.45 22.24 -12.75
CA GLY A 370 -9.65 21.33 -11.93
C GLY A 370 -10.29 19.93 -11.77
N VAL A 371 -11.61 19.86 -11.56
CA VAL A 371 -12.36 18.61 -11.50
C VAL A 371 -12.25 17.84 -12.82
N ILE A 372 -12.43 18.54 -13.96
CA ILE A 372 -12.29 17.93 -15.29
C ILE A 372 -10.86 17.42 -15.49
N ALA A 373 -9.85 18.23 -15.17
CA ALA A 373 -8.44 17.87 -15.33
C ALA A 373 -8.08 16.63 -14.49
N LEU A 374 -8.49 16.57 -13.22
CA LEU A 374 -8.24 15.40 -12.36
C LEU A 374 -9.04 14.16 -12.80
N SER A 375 -10.27 14.34 -13.30
CA SER A 375 -11.06 13.21 -13.84
C SER A 375 -10.42 12.65 -15.10
N VAL A 376 -9.94 13.52 -16.02
CA VAL A 376 -9.19 13.11 -17.21
C VAL A 376 -7.89 12.42 -16.83
N LEU A 377 -7.14 12.96 -15.86
CA LEU A 377 -5.93 12.33 -15.34
C LEU A 377 -6.23 10.94 -14.78
N ALA A 378 -7.29 10.78 -13.97
CA ALA A 378 -7.70 9.50 -13.41
C ALA A 378 -8.03 8.47 -14.51
N VAL A 379 -8.77 8.88 -15.54
CA VAL A 379 -9.10 8.00 -16.68
C VAL A 379 -7.84 7.62 -17.47
N LYS A 380 -6.96 8.59 -17.78
CA LYS A 380 -5.70 8.30 -18.46
C LYS A 380 -4.82 7.35 -17.66
N THR A 381 -4.74 7.55 -16.34
CA THR A 381 -3.99 6.68 -15.45
C THR A 381 -4.57 5.26 -15.47
N ALA A 382 -5.92 5.12 -15.41
CA ALA A 382 -6.56 3.81 -15.51
C ALA A 382 -6.30 3.12 -16.88
N GLN A 383 -6.24 3.89 -17.97
CA GLN A 383 -5.93 3.36 -19.30
C GLN A 383 -4.47 2.93 -19.46
N SER A 384 -3.55 3.50 -18.69
CA SER A 384 -2.13 3.12 -18.70
C SER A 384 -1.81 1.94 -17.77
N GLU A 385 -2.77 1.48 -16.96
CA GLU A 385 -2.59 0.33 -16.09
C GLU A 385 -2.59 -0.99 -16.89
N PRO A 386 -1.88 -2.03 -16.39
CA PRO A 386 -2.01 -3.39 -16.90
C PRO A 386 -3.46 -3.89 -16.83
N SER A 387 -3.73 -4.98 -17.55
CA SER A 387 -5.06 -5.60 -17.54
C SER A 387 -5.53 -5.92 -16.12
N ILE A 388 -6.77 -5.56 -15.80
CA ILE A 388 -7.40 -5.88 -14.51
C ILE A 388 -7.90 -7.34 -14.43
N ASP A 389 -7.72 -8.12 -15.49
CA ASP A 389 -8.13 -9.54 -15.56
C ASP A 389 -7.09 -10.48 -14.94
N ALA A 390 -5.86 -10.00 -14.79
CA ALA A 390 -4.71 -10.74 -14.27
C ALA A 390 -4.06 -9.99 -13.10
N PRO A 391 -3.21 -10.65 -12.31
CA PRO A 391 -2.30 -9.97 -11.40
C PRO A 391 -1.43 -8.96 -12.16
N ALA A 392 -1.01 -7.90 -11.50
CA ALA A 392 -0.01 -7.01 -12.08
C ALA A 392 1.28 -7.79 -12.38
N PRO A 393 1.98 -7.48 -13.48
CA PRO A 393 3.21 -8.17 -13.84
C PRO A 393 4.22 -8.20 -12.69
N PHE A 394 4.94 -9.29 -12.54
CA PHE A 394 6.03 -9.49 -11.57
C PHE A 394 5.63 -9.44 -10.08
N ARG A 395 4.34 -9.49 -9.77
CA ARG A 395 3.85 -9.42 -8.38
C ARG A 395 3.55 -10.76 -7.75
N VAL A 396 3.41 -11.79 -8.55
CA VAL A 396 3.10 -13.16 -8.10
C VAL A 396 3.95 -14.18 -8.84
N PRO A 397 4.27 -15.33 -8.23
CA PRO A 397 5.10 -16.37 -8.85
C PRO A 397 4.22 -17.30 -9.74
N GLU A 398 3.79 -16.79 -10.89
CA GLU A 398 2.83 -17.50 -11.75
C GLU A 398 3.46 -18.74 -12.39
N LEU A 399 4.69 -18.60 -12.92
CA LEU A 399 5.38 -19.68 -13.60
C LEU A 399 5.85 -20.75 -12.62
N SER A 400 6.41 -20.33 -11.50
CA SER A 400 6.85 -21.26 -10.43
C SER A 400 5.67 -22.07 -9.90
N ALA A 401 4.52 -21.42 -9.65
CA ALA A 401 3.31 -22.10 -9.21
C ALA A 401 2.81 -23.13 -10.23
N ARG A 402 2.79 -22.76 -11.52
CA ARG A 402 2.39 -23.65 -12.61
C ARG A 402 3.35 -24.85 -12.71
N TRP A 403 4.65 -24.57 -12.71
CA TRP A 403 5.66 -25.62 -12.80
C TRP A 403 5.56 -26.62 -11.63
N ILE A 404 5.44 -26.14 -10.39
CA ILE A 404 5.29 -27.00 -9.20
C ILE A 404 4.02 -27.85 -9.30
N ALA A 405 2.88 -27.28 -9.76
CA ALA A 405 1.64 -28.02 -9.95
C ALA A 405 1.77 -29.15 -10.96
N GLU A 406 2.60 -29.00 -11.99
CA GLU A 406 2.81 -29.98 -13.06
C GLU A 406 3.82 -31.08 -12.68
N HIS A 407 4.79 -30.78 -11.81
CA HIS A 407 5.94 -31.65 -11.53
C HIS A 407 6.01 -32.16 -10.07
N GLY A 408 5.24 -31.55 -9.16
CA GLY A 408 5.29 -31.89 -7.75
C GLY A 408 4.15 -32.81 -7.32
N GLY A 409 4.42 -33.76 -6.43
CA GLY A 409 3.39 -34.52 -5.73
C GLY A 409 2.86 -33.72 -4.53
N THR A 410 3.49 -33.87 -3.38
CA THR A 410 3.32 -32.99 -2.20
C THR A 410 4.66 -32.37 -1.88
N SER A 411 4.72 -31.06 -1.62
CA SER A 411 5.99 -30.39 -1.36
C SER A 411 5.88 -29.26 -0.36
N ARG A 412 7.01 -28.97 0.28
CA ARG A 412 7.23 -27.87 1.22
C ARG A 412 8.03 -26.79 0.50
N ILE A 413 7.50 -25.57 0.50
CA ILE A 413 8.05 -24.47 -0.29
C ILE A 413 8.53 -23.37 0.65
N PHE A 414 9.81 -22.99 0.55
CA PHE A 414 10.26 -21.71 1.06
C PHE A 414 9.94 -20.64 0.01
N ALA A 415 9.29 -19.56 0.39
CA ALA A 415 8.96 -18.50 -0.55
C ALA A 415 9.07 -17.12 0.12
N ALA A 416 9.19 -16.09 -0.71
CA ALA A 416 8.95 -14.73 -0.24
C ALA A 416 7.54 -14.64 0.35
N ASP A 417 7.40 -13.95 1.48
CA ASP A 417 6.15 -13.87 2.23
C ASP A 417 4.96 -13.38 1.38
N HIS A 418 5.20 -12.36 0.53
CA HIS A 418 4.19 -11.83 -0.39
C HIS A 418 3.82 -12.77 -1.55
N TYR A 419 4.63 -13.80 -1.84
CA TYR A 419 4.32 -14.86 -2.78
C TYR A 419 3.43 -15.96 -2.18
N GLY A 420 3.48 -16.11 -0.85
CA GLY A 420 2.78 -17.17 -0.13
C GLY A 420 1.28 -17.23 -0.43
N GLY A 421 0.61 -16.08 -0.48
CA GLY A 421 -0.82 -16.03 -0.77
C GLY A 421 -1.19 -16.60 -2.15
N TYR A 422 -0.42 -16.31 -3.19
CA TYR A 422 -0.62 -16.85 -4.53
C TYR A 422 -0.33 -18.34 -4.62
N LEU A 423 0.76 -18.79 -3.99
CA LEU A 423 1.09 -20.21 -3.91
C LEU A 423 -0.01 -21.01 -3.21
N ILE A 424 -0.55 -20.51 -2.10
CA ILE A 424 -1.71 -21.10 -1.42
C ILE A 424 -2.90 -21.21 -2.39
N TRP A 425 -3.23 -20.12 -3.09
CA TRP A 425 -4.36 -20.10 -4.03
C TRP A 425 -4.26 -21.14 -5.13
N LYS A 426 -3.05 -21.32 -5.68
CA LYS A 426 -2.80 -22.21 -6.82
C LYS A 426 -2.52 -23.66 -6.43
N LEU A 427 -1.87 -23.88 -5.31
CA LEU A 427 -1.23 -25.16 -5.01
C LEU A 427 -1.86 -25.94 -3.83
N PHE A 428 -2.65 -25.27 -2.97
CA PHE A 428 -3.32 -25.96 -1.87
C PHE A 428 -4.33 -26.98 -2.39
N PRO A 429 -4.43 -28.21 -1.82
CA PRO A 429 -3.81 -28.64 -0.56
C PRO A 429 -2.46 -29.36 -0.69
N ASN A 430 -1.98 -29.67 -1.88
CA ASN A 430 -0.85 -30.57 -2.07
C ASN A 430 0.51 -29.93 -1.70
N HIS A 431 0.63 -28.61 -1.80
CA HIS A 431 1.88 -27.90 -1.56
C HIS A 431 1.63 -26.75 -0.59
N ALA A 432 2.53 -26.58 0.37
CA ALA A 432 2.39 -25.56 1.39
C ALA A 432 3.62 -24.62 1.42
N PRO A 433 3.44 -23.31 1.28
CA PRO A 433 4.51 -22.35 1.55
C PRO A 433 4.81 -22.29 3.05
N TYR A 434 6.06 -21.97 3.39
CA TYR A 434 6.49 -21.79 4.77
C TYR A 434 5.74 -20.64 5.45
N ILE A 435 5.66 -19.51 4.77
CA ILE A 435 5.08 -18.26 5.28
C ILE A 435 4.20 -17.60 4.22
N ASP A 436 3.30 -16.76 4.68
CA ASP A 436 2.48 -15.86 3.86
C ASP A 436 2.24 -14.54 4.62
N THR A 437 1.60 -13.57 3.97
CA THR A 437 1.35 -12.23 4.51
C THR A 437 0.36 -12.17 5.68
N ARG A 438 -0.26 -13.28 6.10
CA ARG A 438 -1.07 -13.37 7.33
C ARG A 438 -0.19 -13.35 8.58
N LEU A 439 0.65 -12.32 8.70
CA LEU A 439 1.62 -12.20 9.81
C LEU A 439 0.96 -12.17 11.20
N ILE A 440 -0.35 -11.94 11.28
CA ILE A 440 -1.11 -12.05 12.53
C ILE A 440 -1.07 -13.46 13.13
N LEU A 441 -0.82 -14.49 12.31
CA LEU A 441 -0.66 -15.87 12.72
C LEU A 441 0.76 -16.19 13.21
N ARG A 442 1.69 -15.24 13.17
CA ARG A 442 3.10 -15.45 13.52
C ARG A 442 3.45 -14.73 14.80
N THR A 443 4.27 -15.39 15.60
CA THR A 443 4.99 -14.75 16.68
C THR A 443 6.12 -13.87 16.12
N GLU A 444 6.63 -12.95 16.92
CA GLU A 444 7.79 -12.14 16.54
C GLU A 444 9.03 -13.03 16.32
N GLN A 445 9.18 -14.09 17.09
CA GLN A 445 10.29 -15.05 16.95
C GLN A 445 10.22 -15.79 15.61
N GLU A 446 9.05 -16.33 15.22
CA GLU A 446 8.87 -17.05 13.95
C GLU A 446 9.13 -16.14 12.74
N PHE A 447 8.62 -14.90 12.80
CA PHE A 447 8.89 -13.92 11.73
C PHE A 447 10.35 -13.47 11.72
N GLY A 448 10.96 -13.27 12.90
CA GLY A 448 12.37 -12.95 13.05
C GLY A 448 13.30 -14.07 12.53
N GLU A 449 12.96 -15.33 12.74
CA GLU A 449 13.69 -16.47 12.18
C GLU A 449 13.64 -16.47 10.65
N TYR A 450 12.45 -16.27 10.06
CA TYR A 450 12.31 -16.15 8.61
C TYR A 450 13.18 -15.01 8.04
N LEU A 451 13.13 -13.83 8.66
CA LEU A 451 13.94 -12.68 8.24
C LEU A 451 15.44 -12.97 8.39
N SER A 452 15.82 -13.62 9.47
CA SER A 452 17.23 -13.96 9.76
C SER A 452 17.84 -14.85 8.66
N VAL A 453 17.11 -15.80 8.10
CA VAL A 453 17.64 -16.66 7.02
C VAL A 453 17.64 -15.96 5.64
N VAL A 454 16.81 -14.95 5.46
CA VAL A 454 16.83 -14.10 4.26
C VAL A 454 18.01 -13.13 4.30
N ASP A 455 18.25 -12.48 5.46
CA ASP A 455 19.29 -11.47 5.64
C ASP A 455 20.69 -12.11 5.85
N HIS A 456 20.74 -13.37 6.33
CA HIS A 456 21.93 -14.17 6.59
C HIS A 456 21.86 -15.52 5.87
N PRO A 457 22.08 -15.54 4.54
CA PRO A 457 21.88 -16.73 3.71
C PRO A 457 22.69 -17.95 4.12
N GLU A 458 23.84 -17.76 4.79
CA GLU A 458 24.66 -18.83 5.34
C GLU A 458 23.92 -19.72 6.36
N ARG A 459 22.79 -19.24 6.91
CA ARG A 459 21.93 -20.01 7.83
C ARG A 459 20.86 -20.82 7.09
N PHE A 460 20.67 -20.55 5.80
CA PHE A 460 19.54 -21.09 5.05
C PHE A 460 19.60 -22.60 4.92
N ASP A 461 20.77 -23.19 4.61
CA ASP A 461 20.88 -24.63 4.38
C ASP A 461 20.50 -25.43 5.64
N ALA A 462 20.97 -25.03 6.83
CA ALA A 462 20.59 -25.67 8.09
C ALA A 462 19.08 -25.52 8.40
N PHE A 463 18.51 -24.37 8.06
CA PHE A 463 17.08 -24.11 8.19
C PHE A 463 16.27 -24.97 7.21
N ALA A 464 16.72 -25.07 5.97
CA ALA A 464 16.08 -25.86 4.93
C ALA A 464 16.11 -27.37 5.23
N GLU A 465 17.20 -27.85 5.80
CA GLU A 465 17.29 -29.23 6.29
C GLU A 465 16.30 -29.52 7.42
N ARG A 466 16.18 -28.60 8.39
CA ARG A 466 15.26 -28.78 9.53
C ARG A 466 13.79 -28.81 9.11
N VAL A 467 13.40 -27.95 8.15
CA VAL A 467 12.01 -27.84 7.68
C VAL A 467 11.72 -28.83 6.55
N HIS A 468 12.76 -29.37 5.90
CA HIS A 468 12.69 -30.24 4.72
C HIS A 468 12.02 -29.57 3.52
N PHE A 469 12.55 -28.40 3.09
CA PHE A 469 12.06 -27.76 1.88
C PHE A 469 12.47 -28.53 0.62
N ASP A 470 11.52 -28.63 -0.31
CA ASP A 470 11.71 -29.22 -1.62
C ASP A 470 12.02 -28.14 -2.68
N TYR A 471 11.36 -27.00 -2.54
CA TYR A 471 11.47 -25.87 -3.46
C TYR A 471 11.69 -24.54 -2.73
N VAL A 472 12.36 -23.62 -3.46
CA VAL A 472 12.54 -22.23 -3.03
C VAL A 472 12.05 -21.33 -4.16
N VAL A 473 11.10 -20.41 -3.86
CA VAL A 473 10.49 -19.49 -4.83
C VAL A 473 10.72 -18.05 -4.37
N LEU A 474 11.55 -17.31 -5.10
CA LEU A 474 11.95 -15.95 -4.70
C LEU A 474 11.77 -14.95 -5.84
N PRO A 475 11.47 -13.67 -5.52
CA PRO A 475 11.50 -12.57 -6.48
C PRO A 475 12.93 -12.14 -6.77
N THR A 476 13.15 -11.60 -7.95
CA THR A 476 14.45 -11.08 -8.36
C THR A 476 14.66 -9.61 -8.00
N ALA A 477 13.68 -8.77 -8.31
CA ALA A 477 13.89 -7.32 -8.27
C ALA A 477 13.23 -6.63 -7.08
N TYR A 478 12.18 -7.22 -6.50
CA TYR A 478 11.47 -6.58 -5.41
C TYR A 478 10.86 -7.58 -4.42
N PRO A 479 11.20 -7.45 -3.15
CA PRO A 479 12.25 -6.55 -2.63
C PRO A 479 13.67 -7.08 -2.90
N GLU A 480 14.64 -6.20 -3.04
CA GLU A 480 16.06 -6.55 -3.26
C GLU A 480 16.66 -7.40 -2.11
N ARG A 481 15.96 -7.50 -1.00
CA ARG A 481 16.33 -8.28 0.19
C ARG A 481 16.72 -9.73 -0.12
N TYR A 482 16.10 -10.33 -1.15
CA TYR A 482 16.33 -11.74 -1.49
C TYR A 482 17.56 -11.98 -2.38
N LEU A 483 18.21 -10.93 -2.89
CA LEU A 483 19.32 -11.08 -3.84
C LEU A 483 20.52 -11.86 -3.27
N SER A 484 20.85 -11.66 -1.99
CA SER A 484 21.92 -12.40 -1.32
C SER A 484 21.57 -13.89 -1.18
N LEU A 485 20.32 -14.20 -0.86
CA LEU A 485 19.84 -15.58 -0.78
C LEU A 485 19.80 -16.27 -2.16
N LEU A 486 19.42 -15.53 -3.22
CA LEU A 486 19.47 -16.05 -4.59
C LEU A 486 20.89 -16.48 -5.00
N ARG A 487 21.88 -15.64 -4.67
CA ARG A 487 23.29 -15.97 -4.94
C ARG A 487 23.72 -17.20 -4.15
N HIS A 488 23.44 -17.25 -2.85
CA HIS A 488 23.76 -18.39 -2.00
C HIS A 488 23.17 -19.71 -2.55
N LEU A 489 21.90 -19.71 -2.94
CA LEU A 489 21.23 -20.87 -3.50
C LEU A 489 21.87 -21.34 -4.82
N HIS A 490 22.30 -20.40 -5.65
CA HIS A 490 22.98 -20.72 -6.92
C HIS A 490 24.37 -21.32 -6.69
N GLU A 491 25.11 -20.84 -5.69
CA GLU A 491 26.43 -21.32 -5.31
C GLU A 491 26.40 -22.62 -4.50
N SER A 492 25.26 -22.92 -3.87
CA SER A 492 25.07 -24.10 -3.01
C SER A 492 24.99 -25.40 -3.82
N SER A 493 25.72 -26.42 -3.38
CA SER A 493 25.62 -27.77 -3.96
C SER A 493 24.28 -28.47 -3.67
N GLY A 494 23.49 -27.97 -2.72
CA GLY A 494 22.21 -28.55 -2.29
C GLY A 494 21.02 -28.15 -3.20
N TRP A 495 21.17 -27.09 -3.99
CA TRP A 495 20.10 -26.52 -4.78
C TRP A 495 20.45 -26.44 -6.28
N GLN A 496 19.42 -26.40 -7.12
CA GLN A 496 19.57 -26.19 -8.56
C GLN A 496 18.48 -25.24 -9.05
N LEU A 497 18.87 -24.27 -9.89
CA LEU A 497 17.92 -23.39 -10.57
C LEU A 497 17.15 -24.18 -11.61
N VAL A 498 15.82 -24.19 -11.51
CA VAL A 498 14.95 -24.96 -12.41
C VAL A 498 14.25 -24.04 -13.40
N LEU A 499 13.82 -22.89 -12.93
CA LEU A 499 13.02 -21.97 -13.71
C LEU A 499 13.30 -20.52 -13.28
N SER A 500 13.38 -19.64 -14.25
CA SER A 500 13.24 -18.20 -14.04
C SER A 500 12.72 -17.54 -15.31
N ASP A 501 11.96 -16.47 -15.15
CA ASP A 501 11.65 -15.52 -16.23
C ASP A 501 12.29 -14.14 -15.97
N GLY A 502 13.30 -14.10 -15.12
CA GLY A 502 13.93 -12.86 -14.68
C GLY A 502 13.22 -12.19 -13.52
N SER A 503 11.90 -12.34 -13.35
CA SER A 503 11.14 -11.71 -12.26
C SER A 503 10.96 -12.61 -11.05
N GLU A 504 10.83 -13.89 -11.27
CA GLU A 504 10.73 -14.94 -10.27
C GLU A 504 11.77 -16.02 -10.53
N THR A 505 12.19 -16.71 -9.47
CA THR A 505 13.13 -17.83 -9.53
C THR A 505 12.59 -19.01 -8.77
N LEU A 506 12.72 -20.19 -9.34
CA LEU A 506 12.43 -21.47 -8.71
C LEU A 506 13.70 -22.30 -8.59
N PHE A 507 14.11 -22.59 -7.37
CA PHE A 507 15.13 -23.57 -7.09
C PHE A 507 14.48 -24.85 -6.55
N ALA A 508 15.03 -25.98 -6.96
CA ALA A 508 14.67 -27.30 -6.42
C ALA A 508 15.86 -27.88 -5.65
N ARG A 509 15.56 -28.66 -4.60
CA ARG A 509 16.58 -29.44 -3.89
C ARG A 509 17.20 -30.45 -4.85
N ARG A 510 18.53 -30.56 -4.90
CA ARG A 510 19.20 -31.58 -5.71
C ARG A 510 18.84 -32.98 -5.21
N GLY A 511 18.56 -33.89 -6.11
CA GLY A 511 18.10 -35.24 -5.81
C GLY A 511 16.58 -35.43 -5.79
N LEU A 512 15.81 -34.38 -5.87
CA LEU A 512 14.41 -34.48 -6.31
C LEU A 512 14.40 -34.83 -7.78
N ALA A 513 13.84 -35.98 -8.17
CA ALA A 513 13.68 -36.54 -9.54
C ALA A 513 14.34 -35.78 -10.71
N ASN A 514 14.47 -36.37 -11.90
CA ASN A 514 15.16 -35.87 -13.10
C ASN A 514 14.70 -34.45 -13.55
N ILE A 515 15.03 -33.42 -12.75
CA ILE A 515 14.74 -32.02 -13.04
C ILE A 515 15.96 -31.44 -13.75
N ALA A 516 15.76 -30.89 -14.95
CA ALA A 516 16.84 -30.24 -15.70
C ALA A 516 17.18 -28.90 -15.03
N GLU A 517 18.49 -28.66 -14.84
CA GLU A 517 18.99 -27.37 -14.34
C GLU A 517 18.95 -26.32 -15.44
N MET A 518 18.45 -25.12 -15.13
CA MET A 518 18.45 -23.97 -16.01
C MET A 518 19.79 -23.23 -15.90
N ASN A 519 20.51 -23.12 -17.02
CA ASN A 519 21.77 -22.37 -17.07
C ASN A 519 21.56 -20.96 -17.64
N LEU A 520 21.62 -19.93 -16.79
CA LEU A 520 21.55 -18.52 -17.19
C LEU A 520 22.88 -17.99 -17.75
N GLY A 521 23.99 -18.71 -17.57
CA GLY A 521 25.28 -18.39 -18.21
C GLY A 521 25.30 -18.70 -19.70
N ASP A 522 24.32 -19.43 -20.23
CA ASP A 522 24.20 -19.73 -21.65
C ASP A 522 23.43 -18.62 -22.39
N ALA A 523 24.08 -17.94 -23.32
CA ALA A 523 23.51 -16.90 -24.16
C ALA A 523 22.22 -17.31 -24.89
N SER A 524 22.09 -18.62 -25.23
CA SER A 524 20.87 -19.14 -25.84
C SER A 524 19.66 -19.12 -24.88
N THR A 525 19.91 -19.25 -23.57
CA THR A 525 18.87 -19.14 -22.53
C THR A 525 18.37 -17.72 -22.42
N THR A 526 19.27 -16.72 -22.32
CA THR A 526 18.92 -15.31 -22.36
C THR A 526 18.13 -14.96 -23.63
N ALA A 527 18.59 -15.42 -24.82
CA ALA A 527 17.89 -15.18 -26.09
C ALA A 527 16.44 -15.74 -26.07
N ARG A 528 16.25 -16.96 -25.55
CA ARG A 528 14.92 -17.59 -25.43
C ARG A 528 14.00 -16.80 -24.50
N LEU A 529 14.51 -16.31 -23.37
CA LEU A 529 13.75 -15.49 -22.44
C LEU A 529 13.33 -14.15 -23.06
N LEU A 530 14.23 -13.50 -23.81
CA LEU A 530 13.92 -12.26 -24.52
C LEU A 530 12.86 -12.44 -25.59
N ASP A 531 12.89 -13.57 -26.33
CA ASP A 531 11.85 -13.93 -27.28
C ASP A 531 10.50 -14.19 -26.57
N ASP A 532 10.52 -14.89 -25.43
CA ASP A 532 9.33 -15.12 -24.60
C ASP A 532 8.74 -13.80 -24.08
N PHE A 533 9.56 -12.84 -23.60
CA PHE A 533 9.09 -11.51 -23.22
C PHE A 533 8.41 -10.77 -24.37
N SER A 534 8.93 -10.92 -25.58
CA SER A 534 8.35 -10.28 -26.76
C SER A 534 6.99 -10.86 -27.13
N ARG A 535 6.78 -12.14 -26.86
CA ARG A 535 5.48 -12.81 -27.05
C ARG A 535 4.50 -12.55 -25.93
N ARG A 536 4.99 -12.54 -24.67
CA ARG A 536 4.15 -12.44 -23.46
C ARG A 536 3.67 -11.03 -23.18
N TYR A 537 4.53 -10.04 -23.38
CA TYR A 537 4.25 -8.65 -23.01
C TYR A 537 4.10 -7.76 -24.25
N ALA A 538 2.84 -7.39 -24.55
CA ALA A 538 2.56 -6.43 -25.63
C ALA A 538 3.05 -5.01 -25.25
N ASP A 539 2.98 -4.64 -23.96
CA ASP A 539 3.45 -3.36 -23.46
C ASP A 539 4.98 -3.30 -23.44
N THR A 540 5.54 -2.30 -24.13
CA THR A 540 6.99 -2.09 -24.24
C THR A 540 7.64 -1.74 -22.90
N ARG A 541 6.90 -1.09 -21.98
CA ARG A 541 7.39 -0.76 -20.63
C ARG A 541 7.56 -2.02 -19.80
N VAL A 542 6.54 -2.88 -19.78
CA VAL A 542 6.58 -4.17 -19.07
C VAL A 542 7.72 -5.04 -19.61
N ARG A 543 7.95 -5.03 -20.94
CA ARG A 543 9.10 -5.73 -21.53
C ARG A 543 10.45 -5.15 -21.10
N ALA A 544 10.55 -3.81 -21.00
CA ALA A 544 11.77 -3.17 -20.50
C ALA A 544 12.05 -3.54 -19.06
N ASP A 545 11.01 -3.54 -18.20
CA ASP A 545 11.12 -3.96 -16.81
C ASP A 545 11.50 -5.44 -16.68
N ALA A 546 10.93 -6.33 -17.51
CA ALA A 546 11.33 -7.75 -17.55
C ALA A 546 12.82 -7.93 -17.89
N ARG A 547 13.32 -7.18 -18.86
CA ARG A 547 14.74 -7.17 -19.23
C ARG A 547 15.65 -6.67 -18.11
N LEU A 548 15.24 -5.60 -17.41
CA LEU A 548 15.97 -5.09 -16.25
C LEU A 548 16.05 -6.13 -15.12
N GLN A 549 14.97 -6.85 -14.87
CA GLN A 549 14.95 -7.89 -13.86
C GLN A 549 15.83 -9.09 -14.25
N LEU A 550 15.77 -9.53 -15.51
CA LEU A 550 16.65 -10.58 -16.01
C LEU A 550 18.12 -10.18 -15.89
N ALA A 551 18.48 -8.98 -16.35
CA ALA A 551 19.85 -8.47 -16.25
C ALA A 551 20.33 -8.36 -14.78
N THR A 552 19.42 -7.99 -13.86
CA THR A 552 19.71 -7.98 -12.42
C THR A 552 20.01 -9.39 -11.91
N LEU A 553 19.20 -10.37 -12.30
CA LEU A 553 19.38 -11.76 -11.91
C LEU A 553 20.70 -12.31 -12.45
N GLU A 554 20.99 -12.12 -13.74
CA GLU A 554 22.25 -12.56 -14.37
C GLU A 554 23.47 -11.97 -13.66
N LEU A 555 23.42 -10.67 -13.33
CA LEU A 555 24.50 -10.03 -12.58
C LEU A 555 24.67 -10.61 -11.17
N VAL A 556 23.55 -10.86 -10.46
CA VAL A 556 23.57 -11.41 -9.09
C VAL A 556 24.10 -12.83 -9.06
N LEU A 557 23.75 -13.64 -10.06
CA LEU A 557 24.20 -15.04 -10.17
C LEU A 557 25.60 -15.19 -10.79
N GLY A 558 26.29 -14.10 -11.12
CA GLY A 558 27.66 -14.13 -11.59
C GLY A 558 27.85 -14.28 -13.11
N PHE A 559 26.85 -13.86 -13.90
CA PHE A 559 26.88 -13.88 -15.36
C PHE A 559 26.88 -12.47 -15.97
N PRO A 560 27.88 -11.62 -15.70
CA PRO A 560 27.90 -10.23 -16.13
C PRO A 560 27.97 -10.07 -17.67
N GLU A 561 28.45 -11.06 -18.39
CA GLU A 561 28.54 -11.08 -19.87
C GLU A 561 27.15 -11.14 -20.52
N GLN A 562 26.11 -11.67 -19.83
CA GLN A 562 24.76 -11.78 -20.39
C GLN A 562 23.96 -10.47 -20.24
N VAL A 563 24.34 -9.62 -19.29
CA VAL A 563 23.60 -8.39 -18.93
C VAL A 563 23.41 -7.45 -20.13
N GLU A 564 24.44 -7.25 -20.96
CA GLU A 564 24.31 -6.38 -22.13
C GLU A 564 23.38 -6.96 -23.19
N GLN A 565 23.36 -8.29 -23.35
CA GLN A 565 22.41 -8.98 -24.23
C GLN A 565 20.98 -8.82 -23.72
N ALA A 566 20.74 -9.00 -22.43
CA ALA A 566 19.43 -8.85 -21.81
C ALA A 566 18.87 -7.42 -22.01
N LEU A 567 19.71 -6.40 -21.89
CA LEU A 567 19.29 -5.00 -21.97
C LEU A 567 19.19 -4.45 -23.39
N GLY A 568 19.82 -5.11 -24.38
CA GLY A 568 19.64 -4.83 -25.81
C GLY A 568 20.01 -3.40 -26.23
N GLY A 569 21.02 -2.78 -25.60
CA GLY A 569 21.49 -1.43 -25.94
C GLY A 569 20.55 -0.31 -25.48
N SER A 570 19.72 -0.53 -24.47
CA SER A 570 18.81 0.46 -23.89
C SER A 570 19.55 1.70 -23.36
N ASP A 571 19.00 2.88 -23.61
CA ASP A 571 19.46 4.17 -23.06
C ASP A 571 18.78 4.54 -21.73
N ASP A 572 17.98 3.64 -21.18
CA ASP A 572 17.39 3.80 -19.87
C ASP A 572 18.46 3.91 -18.79
N VAL A 573 18.27 4.82 -17.82
CA VAL A 573 19.24 5.12 -16.77
C VAL A 573 19.57 3.88 -15.93
N GLN A 574 18.57 3.06 -15.60
CA GLN A 574 18.75 1.85 -14.81
C GLN A 574 19.49 0.79 -15.62
N ALA A 575 19.16 0.66 -16.91
CA ALA A 575 19.85 -0.26 -17.82
C ALA A 575 21.33 0.12 -17.96
N LEU A 576 21.64 1.39 -18.15
CA LEU A 576 23.02 1.89 -18.24
C LEU A 576 23.80 1.64 -16.94
N ALA A 577 23.16 1.81 -15.77
CA ALA A 577 23.77 1.54 -14.47
C ALA A 577 24.06 0.04 -14.28
N LEU A 578 23.15 -0.86 -14.71
CA LEU A 578 23.38 -2.31 -14.67
C LEU A 578 24.50 -2.72 -15.62
N CYS A 579 24.54 -2.21 -16.87
CA CYS A 579 25.66 -2.43 -17.80
C CYS A 579 26.99 -1.94 -17.20
N ALA A 580 26.98 -0.79 -16.53
CA ALA A 580 28.17 -0.27 -15.88
C ALA A 580 28.68 -1.21 -14.76
N ARG A 581 27.78 -1.75 -13.94
CA ARG A 581 28.14 -2.75 -12.91
C ARG A 581 28.63 -4.06 -13.52
N ALA A 582 28.00 -4.51 -14.60
CA ALA A 582 28.41 -5.73 -15.32
C ALA A 582 29.82 -5.60 -15.90
N ARG A 583 30.14 -4.45 -16.53
CA ARG A 583 31.49 -4.16 -17.03
C ARG A 583 32.54 -4.08 -15.93
N LEU A 584 32.19 -3.47 -14.81
CA LEU A 584 33.09 -3.44 -13.65
C LEU A 584 33.37 -4.86 -13.13
N ALA A 585 32.37 -5.72 -13.06
CA ALA A 585 32.53 -7.14 -12.69
C ALA A 585 33.44 -7.91 -13.67
N GLN A 586 33.49 -7.49 -14.95
CA GLN A 586 34.39 -8.02 -15.99
C GLN A 586 35.77 -7.32 -16.00
N ALA A 587 36.09 -6.52 -14.98
CA ALA A 587 37.30 -5.70 -14.87
C ALA A 587 37.46 -4.63 -15.97
N ASP A 588 36.42 -4.28 -16.75
CA ASP A 588 36.40 -3.13 -17.66
C ASP A 588 35.99 -1.84 -16.95
N SER A 589 36.83 -1.34 -16.06
CA SER A 589 36.56 -0.08 -15.34
C SER A 589 36.43 1.14 -16.26
N ALA A 590 37.02 1.11 -17.46
CA ALA A 590 36.88 2.21 -18.42
C ALA A 590 35.49 2.19 -19.09
N GLY A 591 35.03 1.03 -19.52
CA GLY A 591 33.68 0.83 -20.05
C GLY A 591 32.59 1.12 -19.01
N ALA A 592 32.78 0.63 -17.78
CA ALA A 592 31.91 0.91 -16.64
C ALA A 592 31.75 2.42 -16.40
N GLY A 593 32.87 3.15 -16.36
CA GLY A 593 32.87 4.61 -16.19
C GLY A 593 32.10 5.35 -17.31
N ARG A 594 32.28 4.93 -18.58
CA ARG A 594 31.53 5.52 -19.71
C ARG A 594 30.02 5.32 -19.57
N MET A 595 29.57 4.11 -19.22
CA MET A 595 28.15 3.81 -19.04
C MET A 595 27.55 4.59 -17.85
N ALA A 596 28.24 4.65 -16.72
CA ALA A 596 27.80 5.42 -15.57
C ALA A 596 27.71 6.92 -15.87
N LEU A 597 28.69 7.51 -16.60
CA LEU A 597 28.63 8.90 -17.05
C LEU A 597 27.47 9.15 -18.01
N ARG A 598 27.18 8.20 -18.91
CA ARG A 598 26.02 8.29 -19.82
C ARG A 598 24.70 8.27 -19.06
N ALA A 599 24.57 7.44 -18.02
CA ALA A 599 23.42 7.46 -17.13
C ALA A 599 23.23 8.83 -16.44
N LEU A 600 24.33 9.46 -15.98
CA LEU A 600 24.32 10.78 -15.35
C LEU A 600 24.01 11.93 -16.32
N GLN A 601 24.17 11.74 -17.63
CA GLN A 601 23.72 12.73 -18.63
C GLN A 601 22.19 12.83 -18.66
N THR A 602 21.49 11.73 -18.41
CA THR A 602 20.02 11.67 -18.40
C THR A 602 19.46 11.99 -17.02
N ASP A 603 20.08 11.45 -15.97
CA ASP A 603 19.73 11.70 -14.56
C ASP A 603 21.00 12.04 -13.76
N PRO A 604 21.32 13.32 -13.58
CA PRO A 604 22.51 13.77 -12.86
C PRO A 604 22.56 13.31 -11.39
N ASP A 605 21.41 13.03 -10.79
CA ASP A 605 21.26 12.66 -9.39
C ASP A 605 21.14 11.14 -9.19
N HIS A 606 21.40 10.32 -10.23
CA HIS A 606 21.30 8.88 -10.15
C HIS A 606 22.36 8.26 -9.21
N VAL A 607 21.94 7.94 -7.99
CA VAL A 607 22.80 7.53 -6.87
C VAL A 607 23.67 6.32 -7.21
N ARG A 608 23.10 5.27 -7.84
CA ARG A 608 23.87 4.04 -8.18
C ARG A 608 25.01 4.32 -9.15
N SER A 609 24.82 5.21 -10.12
CA SER A 609 25.89 5.61 -11.06
C SER A 609 26.94 6.47 -10.38
N LEU A 610 26.56 7.35 -9.45
CA LEU A 610 27.47 8.14 -8.64
C LEU A 610 28.34 7.25 -7.74
N ASN A 611 27.74 6.28 -7.05
CA ASN A 611 28.45 5.32 -6.22
C ASN A 611 29.46 4.49 -7.04
N LEU A 612 29.04 4.02 -8.22
CA LEU A 612 29.92 3.26 -9.10
C LEU A 612 31.14 4.09 -9.56
N LEU A 613 30.94 5.35 -9.94
CA LEU A 613 32.04 6.25 -10.29
C LEU A 613 32.97 6.54 -9.11
N ALA A 614 32.41 6.58 -7.91
CA ALA A 614 33.21 6.69 -6.68
C ALA A 614 34.07 5.45 -6.48
N VAL A 615 33.52 4.23 -6.62
CA VAL A 615 34.28 2.97 -6.54
C VAL A 615 35.39 2.94 -7.58
N ILE A 616 35.11 3.25 -8.84
CA ILE A 616 36.12 3.31 -9.92
C ILE A 616 37.21 4.34 -9.60
N SER A 617 36.84 5.50 -9.02
CA SER A 617 37.80 6.51 -8.63
C SER A 617 38.68 6.06 -7.47
N LEU A 618 38.13 5.29 -6.51
CA LEU A 618 38.91 4.70 -5.40
C LEU A 618 39.91 3.65 -5.89
N GLU A 619 39.51 2.79 -6.84
CA GLU A 619 40.42 1.81 -7.47
C GLU A 619 41.61 2.49 -8.14
N ARG A 620 41.43 3.71 -8.65
CA ARG A 620 42.46 4.51 -9.29
C ARG A 620 43.26 5.39 -8.32
N GLY A 621 42.95 5.35 -7.03
CA GLY A 621 43.58 6.22 -6.03
C GLY A 621 43.13 7.70 -6.07
N GLU A 622 42.06 8.01 -6.85
CA GLU A 622 41.54 9.37 -7.02
C GLU A 622 40.56 9.76 -5.89
N ILE A 623 41.00 9.72 -4.65
CA ILE A 623 40.16 9.90 -3.44
C ILE A 623 39.32 11.18 -3.51
N GLY A 624 39.89 12.31 -4.00
CA GLY A 624 39.18 13.58 -4.11
C GLY A 624 37.97 13.52 -5.06
N LYS A 625 38.06 12.80 -6.20
CA LYS A 625 36.96 12.59 -7.11
C LYS A 625 35.91 11.65 -6.52
N ALA A 626 36.33 10.56 -5.88
CA ALA A 626 35.45 9.63 -5.20
C ALA A 626 34.59 10.35 -4.15
N MET A 627 35.21 11.17 -3.29
CA MET A 627 34.51 12.00 -2.31
C MET A 627 33.53 13.00 -2.97
N GLY A 628 33.87 13.54 -4.13
CA GLY A 628 33.00 14.40 -4.91
C GLY A 628 31.70 13.68 -5.33
N TYR A 629 31.83 12.47 -5.89
CA TYR A 629 30.69 11.64 -6.29
C TYR A 629 29.85 11.20 -5.09
N LEU A 630 30.47 10.74 -4.00
CA LEU A 630 29.75 10.30 -2.78
C LEU A 630 29.00 11.44 -2.10
N ARG A 631 29.59 12.64 -2.04
CA ARG A 631 28.88 13.82 -1.53
C ARG A 631 27.70 14.22 -2.42
N HIS A 632 27.81 14.02 -3.72
CA HIS A 632 26.72 14.23 -4.63
C HIS A 632 25.63 13.18 -4.40
N ALA A 633 25.97 11.91 -4.33
CA ALA A 633 25.04 10.80 -4.04
C ALA A 633 24.32 11.02 -2.70
N ALA A 634 25.04 11.42 -1.63
CA ALA A 634 24.44 11.71 -0.32
C ALA A 634 23.52 12.94 -0.33
N ARG A 635 23.72 13.92 -1.22
CA ARG A 635 22.77 15.03 -1.40
C ARG A 635 21.52 14.60 -2.15
N ALA A 636 21.67 13.72 -3.16
CA ALA A 636 20.57 13.16 -3.93
C ALA A 636 19.71 12.21 -3.09
N ASN A 637 20.34 11.30 -2.33
CA ASN A 637 19.69 10.43 -1.36
C ASN A 637 20.53 10.29 -0.08
N PRO A 638 20.23 11.07 0.98
CA PRO A 638 20.98 11.05 2.24
C PRO A 638 20.92 9.71 3.00
N PHE A 639 20.04 8.81 2.60
CA PHE A 639 19.76 7.54 3.30
C PHE A 639 20.18 6.30 2.49
N ASP A 640 20.89 6.50 1.37
CA ASP A 640 21.37 5.38 0.55
C ASP A 640 22.43 4.57 1.31
N PRO A 641 22.19 3.27 1.60
CA PRO A 641 23.08 2.48 2.43
C PRO A 641 24.48 2.29 1.81
N GLU A 642 24.55 2.15 0.48
CA GLU A 642 25.81 1.97 -0.25
C GLU A 642 26.67 3.25 -0.14
N THR A 643 26.05 4.42 -0.38
CA THR A 643 26.73 5.73 -0.23
C THR A 643 27.26 5.92 1.19
N LEU A 644 26.43 5.62 2.21
CA LEU A 644 26.82 5.78 3.62
C LEU A 644 27.96 4.84 3.99
N THR A 645 27.91 3.59 3.54
CA THR A 645 28.98 2.61 3.77
C THR A 645 30.30 3.05 3.13
N LEU A 646 30.26 3.53 1.89
CA LEU A 646 31.44 4.02 1.17
C LEU A 646 32.02 5.28 1.85
N LEU A 647 31.18 6.23 2.27
CA LEU A 647 31.63 7.42 3.01
C LEU A 647 32.29 7.03 4.33
N HIS A 648 31.65 6.15 5.11
CA HIS A 648 32.20 5.69 6.38
C HIS A 648 33.54 4.97 6.22
N SER A 649 33.70 4.16 5.17
CA SER A 649 34.95 3.46 4.86
C SER A 649 36.13 4.42 4.56
N LEU A 650 35.81 5.61 4.04
CA LEU A 650 36.83 6.65 3.76
C LEU A 650 37.13 7.52 4.98
N GLU A 651 36.18 7.73 5.89
CA GLU A 651 36.36 8.51 7.10
C GLU A 651 37.09 7.72 8.19
N VAL A 652 36.94 6.39 8.22
CA VAL A 652 37.56 5.48 9.23
C VAL A 652 38.98 5.06 8.87
N LYS A 653 39.52 5.39 7.68
CA LYS A 653 40.96 5.18 7.43
C LYS A 653 41.75 6.24 8.17
N PRO A 654 42.45 5.88 9.29
CA PRO A 654 43.19 6.85 10.05
C PRO A 654 44.41 7.36 9.27
N HIS A 655 44.80 8.55 9.63
CA HIS A 655 46.04 9.28 9.28
C HIS A 655 47.37 8.53 9.59
N ASP A 656 47.42 7.19 9.59
CA ASP A 656 48.57 6.38 9.99
C ASP A 656 49.36 5.77 8.81
N ALA A 657 49.43 6.45 7.69
CA ALA A 657 50.31 6.06 6.60
C ALA A 657 51.09 7.24 5.99
N ILE A 658 51.53 8.17 6.84
CA ILE A 658 52.59 9.13 6.48
C ILE A 658 53.52 9.26 7.71
N ASN A 659 54.47 8.32 7.85
CA ASN A 659 55.78 8.49 8.48
C ASN A 659 56.74 7.51 7.83
#